data_abdbf00653377620336781950f12e72a
#
_entry.id   abdbf00653377620336781950f12e72a
#
_cell.length_a   1.000
_cell.length_b   1.000
_cell.length_c   1.000
_cell.angle_alpha   90.00
_cell.angle_beta   90.00
_cell.angle_gamma   90.00
#
_symmetry.space_group_name_H-M   'P 1'
#
loop_
_entity.id
_entity.type
_entity.pdbx_description
1 polymer ?
#
loop_
_entity_poly.entity_id
_entity_poly.type
_entity_poly.pdbx_seq_one_letter_code
_entity_poly.pdbx_strand_id
1 'polypeptide(L)'
;MLLLALLAVLTAGARTPKKRKADIGVKYLDAHFAMYDSLQKSIFNYAETAYGEFRSADQWTRYLESEGFTVERNAGGIPTAFVASFGSGSPVIGMMAEYDAIAGMSQDTVPYRKPLVPGAPGHACGHNVLGTGSIAGAVAVSKYLAASGASGTVKLFGCPAEEGGGGKVYMMTGGVFDGLDAMLDWHPDTRNTVNKATGLANVQVLFTFKGKSSHASGAPDAGRSALDAVESFNYMMNMMREHVPQTSRIHYVITDGGKAPNVVPDRASVKYFFRSPSRETVQDILSRALKAAEGAAMGTGTTFDYELVSGNYERLPNDEMAALVGRSLQKVGGISLDEREMEFAREVASVSGANASLIDRLSVIVPPADEGYEAYVSSDVGNVTWAVPTGSFRYSCFTPGGVGHSWQQVASCGTTIGTKGAIGAAKVLYYSAVELITDARLLSRVREEFLSRRGPDFTFQPMMGNRRPPFRSPATMSTHIDREMFDGLPADNNSLDRKSLKADTSALTYFIKPESVLDQEDSGRCWFFSTSTVLGGDISRNYIYFWDLLEKSNLFLCEVWNHRKEALDSRFNEKIFRRPIWDGGHFMDAVYLVEKYGIVPESAMPETEVSLNPDCLKRVLRQLLRGYGLKLRESTEPEALRQEALKEVYKLLEGSLGTPPESGIRKLDMSGYSILMNDPTRPYHKMYRVEGSRGAYDAPDWTFLNLPMEELEAIGIKSLAAGERFYFTADTDAYSDKPAGVYSLDTYDIPSLTKEELFRSYGAVSAHAMAMCGVKVADDGTPERWVAQNSFGLKRGPDGLAVMDREWWQTYMFRMVVKTENLTPQQQTMQELTPETIPYWNLY
;
A
#
# COMPACT_ATOMS: atom_id res chain seq x y z
N MET A 1 2.27 -80.59 3.27
CA MET A 1 2.64 -79.43 2.43
C MET A 1 1.52 -78.41 2.17
N LEU A 2 0.28 -78.66 2.56
CA LEU A 2 -0.81 -77.59 2.38
C LEU A 2 -1.01 -76.68 3.59
N LEU A 3 -0.47 -76.98 4.79
CA LEU A 3 -0.67 -76.15 5.97
C LEU A 3 0.38 -74.99 6.07
N LEU A 4 1.51 -75.09 5.35
CA LEU A 4 2.55 -74.00 5.35
C LEU A 4 2.28 -72.94 4.24
N ALA A 5 1.44 -73.24 3.27
CA ALA A 5 1.06 -72.25 2.24
C ALA A 5 -0.07 -71.29 2.67
N LEU A 6 -0.85 -71.68 3.70
CA LEU A 6 -1.92 -70.80 4.22
C LEU A 6 -1.40 -69.75 5.24
N LEU A 7 -0.24 -69.96 5.87
CA LEU A 7 0.37 -68.95 6.79
C LEU A 7 1.18 -67.89 6.08
N ALA A 8 1.59 -68.08 4.80
CA ALA A 8 2.37 -67.10 4.03
C ALA A 8 1.49 -66.06 3.32
N VAL A 9 0.17 -66.29 3.20
CA VAL A 9 -0.76 -65.37 2.54
C VAL A 9 -1.41 -64.39 3.53
N LEU A 10 -1.27 -64.64 4.86
CA LEU A 10 -1.84 -63.79 5.92
C LEU A 10 -0.89 -62.71 6.43
N THR A 11 0.36 -62.63 5.94
CA THR A 11 1.32 -61.60 6.36
C THR A 11 1.57 -60.47 5.35
N ALA A 12 0.94 -60.50 4.16
CA ALA A 12 1.00 -59.46 3.20
C ALA A 12 -0.30 -58.65 3.22
N GLY A 13 -0.42 -57.63 4.11
CA GLY A 13 -1.44 -56.64 3.91
C GLY A 13 -2.16 -56.01 5.10
N ALA A 14 -1.77 -56.27 6.34
CA ALA A 14 -2.32 -55.51 7.48
C ALA A 14 -1.40 -54.34 7.83
N ARG A 15 -1.37 -53.29 7.03
CA ARG A 15 -0.99 -51.97 7.54
C ARG A 15 -1.93 -51.66 8.70
N THR A 16 -1.38 -51.56 9.93
CA THR A 16 -2.14 -51.29 11.14
C THR A 16 -3.06 -50.05 10.92
N PRO A 17 -4.26 -50.01 11.53
CA PRO A 17 -5.18 -48.88 11.39
C PRO A 17 -4.55 -47.52 11.71
N LYS A 18 -3.56 -47.47 12.62
CA LYS A 18 -2.79 -46.25 12.94
C LYS A 18 -1.97 -45.70 11.77
N LYS A 19 -1.31 -46.54 10.92
CA LYS A 19 -0.55 -46.07 9.74
C LYS A 19 -1.45 -45.53 8.64
N ARG A 20 -2.65 -46.07 8.40
CA ARG A 20 -3.61 -45.56 7.41
C ARG A 20 -4.15 -44.19 7.79
N LYS A 21 -4.35 -43.88 9.08
CA LYS A 21 -4.81 -42.59 9.56
C LYS A 21 -3.71 -41.51 9.50
N ALA A 22 -2.45 -41.86 9.67
CA ALA A 22 -1.32 -40.94 9.62
C ALA A 22 -1.00 -40.34 8.23
N ASP A 23 -1.59 -40.88 7.15
CA ASP A 23 -1.37 -40.41 5.78
C ASP A 23 -2.51 -39.52 5.24
N ILE A 24 -3.54 -39.25 6.04
CA ILE A 24 -4.74 -38.51 5.60
C ILE A 24 -4.39 -37.07 5.18
N GLY A 25 -3.64 -36.35 6.02
CA GLY A 25 -3.24 -34.98 5.73
C GLY A 25 -2.36 -34.89 4.48
N VAL A 26 -1.41 -35.80 4.34
CA VAL A 26 -0.52 -35.84 3.14
C VAL A 26 -1.31 -36.07 1.86
N LYS A 27 -2.27 -37.00 1.88
CA LYS A 27 -3.14 -37.25 0.71
C LYS A 27 -4.00 -36.04 0.37
N TYR A 28 -4.47 -35.35 1.38
CA TYR A 28 -5.22 -34.09 1.20
C TYR A 28 -4.35 -33.05 0.51
N LEU A 29 -3.13 -32.81 1.00
CA LEU A 29 -2.17 -31.86 0.43
C LEU A 29 -1.85 -32.19 -1.05
N ASP A 30 -1.57 -33.45 -1.36
CA ASP A 30 -1.26 -33.89 -2.72
C ASP A 30 -2.48 -33.69 -3.68
N ALA A 31 -3.69 -33.97 -3.20
CA ALA A 31 -4.91 -33.81 -3.99
C ALA A 31 -5.29 -32.32 -4.25
N HIS A 32 -4.82 -31.39 -3.40
CA HIS A 32 -5.16 -29.96 -3.48
C HIS A 32 -3.99 -29.09 -3.92
N PHE A 33 -2.94 -29.65 -4.52
CA PHE A 33 -1.75 -28.92 -4.95
C PHE A 33 -2.09 -27.69 -5.82
N ALA A 34 -2.95 -27.85 -6.84
CA ALA A 34 -3.32 -26.76 -7.75
C ALA A 34 -4.05 -25.60 -7.03
N MET A 35 -4.83 -25.90 -6.00
CA MET A 35 -5.52 -24.89 -5.19
C MET A 35 -4.50 -24.09 -4.36
N TYR A 36 -3.53 -24.77 -3.72
CA TYR A 36 -2.47 -24.10 -2.98
C TYR A 36 -1.52 -23.32 -3.91
N ASP A 37 -1.27 -23.78 -5.14
CA ASP A 37 -0.53 -23.03 -6.14
C ASP A 37 -1.24 -21.72 -6.50
N SER A 38 -2.55 -21.76 -6.68
CA SER A 38 -3.37 -20.56 -6.92
C SER A 38 -3.35 -19.62 -5.71
N LEU A 39 -3.46 -20.17 -4.50
CA LEU A 39 -3.49 -19.38 -3.26
C LEU A 39 -2.18 -18.63 -3.05
N GLN A 40 -1.02 -19.30 -3.16
CA GLN A 40 0.28 -18.65 -2.97
C GLN A 40 0.56 -17.61 -4.08
N LYS A 41 0.14 -17.87 -5.34
CA LYS A 41 0.29 -16.89 -6.43
C LYS A 41 -0.56 -15.66 -6.24
N SER A 42 -1.71 -15.76 -5.59
CA SER A 42 -2.51 -14.59 -5.21
C SER A 42 -1.74 -13.72 -4.23
N ILE A 43 -1.15 -14.30 -3.17
CA ILE A 43 -0.34 -13.57 -2.20
C ILE A 43 0.91 -12.98 -2.87
N PHE A 44 1.59 -13.74 -3.74
CA PHE A 44 2.70 -13.28 -4.55
C PHE A 44 2.36 -12.01 -5.34
N ASN A 45 1.18 -11.98 -5.97
CA ASN A 45 0.71 -10.83 -6.74
C ASN A 45 0.26 -9.65 -5.88
N TYR A 46 -0.23 -9.90 -4.66
CA TYR A 46 -0.58 -8.83 -3.73
C TYR A 46 0.65 -8.06 -3.26
N ALA A 47 1.72 -8.77 -2.95
CA ALA A 47 3.01 -8.22 -2.53
C ALA A 47 2.88 -7.06 -1.52
N GLU A 48 2.02 -7.23 -0.51
CA GLU A 48 1.73 -6.22 0.51
C GLU A 48 2.87 -6.13 1.52
N THR A 49 3.25 -4.92 1.91
CA THR A 49 4.35 -4.68 2.86
C THR A 49 3.86 -4.64 4.30
N ALA A 50 4.79 -4.64 5.24
CA ALA A 50 4.56 -4.65 6.69
C ALA A 50 3.39 -3.76 7.16
N TYR A 51 2.45 -4.35 7.89
CA TYR A 51 1.19 -3.78 8.39
C TYR A 51 0.17 -3.37 7.32
N GLY A 52 0.45 -3.65 6.04
CA GLY A 52 -0.45 -3.41 4.91
C GLY A 52 -1.05 -4.69 4.29
N GLU A 53 -0.89 -5.86 4.93
CA GLU A 53 -1.19 -7.19 4.37
C GLU A 53 -2.68 -7.55 4.45
N PHE A 54 -3.56 -6.60 4.17
CA PHE A 54 -5.01 -6.76 4.34
C PHE A 54 -5.61 -7.81 3.41
N ARG A 55 -5.25 -7.80 2.13
CA ARG A 55 -5.76 -8.75 1.12
C ARG A 55 -5.28 -10.17 1.41
N SER A 56 -4.01 -10.29 1.80
CA SER A 56 -3.40 -11.56 2.16
C SER A 56 -4.08 -12.17 3.38
N ALA A 57 -4.25 -11.38 4.44
CA ALA A 57 -4.93 -11.80 5.66
C ALA A 57 -6.39 -12.18 5.41
N ASP A 58 -7.14 -11.37 4.63
CA ASP A 58 -8.55 -11.64 4.30
C ASP A 58 -8.70 -12.93 3.48
N GLN A 59 -7.89 -13.11 2.44
CA GLN A 59 -7.95 -14.34 1.63
C GLN A 59 -7.66 -15.59 2.45
N TRP A 60 -6.68 -15.55 3.33
CA TRP A 60 -6.31 -16.68 4.14
C TRP A 60 -7.32 -16.98 5.24
N THR A 61 -7.85 -15.96 5.89
CA THR A 61 -8.87 -16.13 6.92
C THR A 61 -10.16 -16.72 6.33
N ARG A 62 -10.63 -16.24 5.18
CA ARG A 62 -11.80 -16.83 4.47
C ARG A 62 -11.55 -18.28 4.07
N TYR A 63 -10.34 -18.60 3.58
CA TYR A 63 -10.01 -19.98 3.25
C TYR A 63 -10.04 -20.88 4.50
N LEU A 64 -9.45 -20.44 5.62
CA LEU A 64 -9.44 -21.19 6.88
C LEU A 64 -10.86 -21.37 7.46
N GLU A 65 -11.71 -20.35 7.39
CA GLU A 65 -13.12 -20.44 7.76
C GLU A 65 -13.87 -21.49 6.92
N SER A 66 -13.60 -21.53 5.61
CA SER A 66 -14.19 -22.54 4.71
C SER A 66 -13.72 -23.97 5.01
N GLU A 67 -12.52 -24.13 5.61
CA GLU A 67 -11.98 -25.40 6.07
C GLU A 67 -12.42 -25.79 7.50
N GLY A 68 -13.28 -24.94 8.12
CA GLY A 68 -13.90 -25.19 9.44
C GLY A 68 -13.09 -24.68 10.62
N PHE A 69 -12.13 -23.79 10.43
CA PHE A 69 -11.44 -23.11 11.52
C PHE A 69 -12.31 -22.00 12.11
N THR A 70 -12.19 -21.79 13.41
CA THR A 70 -12.67 -20.58 14.08
C THR A 70 -11.57 -19.53 13.99
N VAL A 71 -11.85 -18.37 13.39
CA VAL A 71 -10.85 -17.32 13.13
C VAL A 71 -11.13 -16.11 14.03
N GLU A 72 -10.12 -15.71 14.77
CA GLU A 72 -10.03 -14.46 15.52
C GLU A 72 -9.18 -13.47 14.70
N ARG A 73 -9.76 -12.35 14.28
CA ARG A 73 -9.07 -11.29 13.52
C ARG A 73 -8.57 -10.21 14.47
N ASN A 74 -7.70 -9.34 14.02
CA ASN A 74 -7.06 -8.27 14.82
C ASN A 74 -6.29 -8.79 16.05
N ALA A 75 -5.64 -9.93 15.94
CA ALA A 75 -4.90 -10.55 17.03
C ALA A 75 -3.79 -9.62 17.55
N GLY A 76 -3.72 -9.46 18.88
CA GLY A 76 -2.77 -8.54 19.51
C GLY A 76 -2.97 -7.07 19.15
N GLY A 77 -4.15 -6.70 18.65
CA GLY A 77 -4.51 -5.35 18.21
C GLY A 77 -3.88 -4.95 16.87
N ILE A 78 -3.41 -5.91 16.06
CA ILE A 78 -2.88 -5.66 14.71
C ILE A 78 -3.96 -6.05 13.68
N PRO A 79 -4.45 -5.11 12.86
CA PRO A 79 -5.56 -5.35 11.93
C PRO A 79 -5.33 -6.50 10.94
N THR A 80 -4.10 -6.72 10.53
CA THR A 80 -3.72 -7.79 9.59
C THR A 80 -3.34 -9.10 10.26
N ALA A 81 -3.20 -9.15 11.61
CA ALA A 81 -2.92 -10.38 12.35
C ALA A 81 -4.20 -11.16 12.66
N PHE A 82 -4.10 -12.49 12.70
CA PHE A 82 -5.20 -13.37 13.03
C PHE A 82 -4.74 -14.65 13.74
N VAL A 83 -5.67 -15.30 14.43
CA VAL A 83 -5.49 -16.66 14.98
C VAL A 83 -6.63 -17.54 14.47
N ALA A 84 -6.28 -18.65 13.83
CA ALA A 84 -7.25 -19.64 13.37
C ALA A 84 -7.08 -20.95 14.16
N SER A 85 -8.16 -21.45 14.76
CA SER A 85 -8.15 -22.61 15.66
C SER A 85 -9.05 -23.72 15.14
N PHE A 86 -8.57 -24.98 15.23
CA PHE A 86 -9.35 -26.18 14.91
C PHE A 86 -9.09 -27.29 15.92
N GLY A 87 -10.14 -28.03 16.30
CA GLY A 87 -10.08 -29.09 17.29
C GLY A 87 -10.41 -28.61 18.70
N SER A 88 -10.20 -29.44 19.70
CA SER A 88 -10.48 -29.10 21.09
C SER A 88 -9.63 -29.90 22.07
N GLY A 89 -9.34 -29.29 23.20
CA GLY A 89 -8.53 -29.90 24.25
C GLY A 89 -7.02 -29.80 23.97
N SER A 90 -6.24 -30.48 24.85
CA SER A 90 -4.78 -30.50 24.77
C SER A 90 -4.29 -31.75 24.06
N PRO A 91 -3.06 -31.70 23.50
CA PRO A 91 -2.17 -30.52 23.46
C PRO A 91 -2.62 -29.45 22.43
N VAL A 92 -2.15 -28.20 22.64
CA VAL A 92 -2.37 -27.07 21.74
C VAL A 92 -1.09 -26.79 20.95
N ILE A 93 -1.09 -27.06 19.64
CA ILE A 93 0.07 -26.92 18.77
C ILE A 93 -0.10 -25.71 17.86
N GLY A 94 0.86 -24.78 17.92
CA GLY A 94 0.89 -23.58 17.08
C GLY A 94 1.67 -23.77 15.79
N MET A 95 1.30 -23.02 14.75
CA MET A 95 2.07 -22.84 13.50
C MET A 95 2.04 -21.35 13.14
N MET A 96 3.17 -20.79 12.67
CA MET A 96 3.28 -19.39 12.26
C MET A 96 3.22 -19.27 10.74
N ALA A 97 2.51 -18.26 10.26
CA ALA A 97 2.40 -17.89 8.84
C ALA A 97 2.77 -16.41 8.67
N GLU A 98 3.80 -16.13 7.89
CA GLU A 98 4.23 -14.79 7.47
C GLU A 98 3.77 -14.52 6.04
N TYR A 99 3.54 -13.23 5.68
CA TYR A 99 2.97 -12.86 4.38
C TYR A 99 3.28 -11.44 3.91
N ASP A 100 4.16 -10.73 4.61
CA ASP A 100 4.64 -9.43 4.17
C ASP A 100 5.69 -9.53 3.06
N ALA A 101 5.70 -8.53 2.17
CA ALA A 101 6.64 -8.38 1.07
C ALA A 101 7.66 -7.27 1.36
N ILE A 102 8.77 -7.28 0.62
CA ILE A 102 9.86 -6.31 0.75
C ILE A 102 9.69 -5.21 -0.31
N ALA A 103 9.78 -3.95 0.10
CA ALA A 103 9.69 -2.80 -0.79
C ALA A 103 10.80 -2.81 -1.88
N GLY A 104 10.44 -2.41 -3.11
CA GLY A 104 11.39 -2.29 -4.22
C GLY A 104 11.82 -3.61 -4.87
N MET A 105 11.25 -4.76 -4.48
CA MET A 105 11.66 -6.08 -4.90
C MET A 105 10.75 -6.72 -5.96
N SER A 106 9.90 -5.93 -6.64
CA SER A 106 9.03 -6.43 -7.72
C SER A 106 9.82 -7.20 -8.78
N GLN A 107 9.33 -8.39 -9.15
CA GLN A 107 9.98 -9.28 -10.11
C GLN A 107 8.96 -10.23 -10.73
N ASP A 108 9.09 -10.47 -12.03
CA ASP A 108 8.35 -11.50 -12.78
C ASP A 108 8.94 -12.90 -12.53
N THR A 109 8.17 -13.94 -12.80
CA THR A 109 8.57 -15.35 -12.68
C THR A 109 9.40 -15.83 -13.88
N VAL A 110 10.41 -15.03 -14.27
CA VAL A 110 11.34 -15.30 -15.35
C VAL A 110 12.76 -15.46 -14.82
N PRO A 111 13.66 -16.22 -15.48
CA PRO A 111 14.99 -16.53 -14.97
C PRO A 111 16.01 -15.38 -15.13
N TYR A 112 15.55 -14.16 -15.28
CA TYR A 112 16.36 -12.93 -15.36
C TYR A 112 15.65 -11.76 -14.68
N ARG A 113 16.40 -10.70 -14.37
CA ARG A 113 15.83 -9.55 -13.70
C ARG A 113 14.83 -8.81 -14.60
N LYS A 114 13.57 -8.81 -14.20
CA LYS A 114 12.45 -8.13 -14.87
C LYS A 114 11.39 -7.74 -13.83
N PRO A 115 11.47 -6.54 -13.26
CA PRO A 115 10.42 -6.05 -12.39
C PRO A 115 9.07 -6.01 -13.11
N LEU A 116 8.00 -6.52 -12.49
CA LEU A 116 6.63 -6.36 -12.99
C LEU A 116 6.24 -4.89 -12.97
N VAL A 117 6.52 -4.22 -11.85
CA VAL A 117 6.35 -2.78 -11.69
C VAL A 117 7.62 -2.22 -11.04
N PRO A 118 8.40 -1.36 -11.72
CA PRO A 118 9.62 -0.80 -11.16
C PRO A 118 9.38 -0.07 -9.84
N GLY A 119 10.13 -0.45 -8.79
CA GLY A 119 10.03 0.13 -7.46
C GLY A 119 8.93 -0.46 -6.57
N ALA A 120 8.02 -1.27 -7.10
CA ALA A 120 6.98 -1.93 -6.32
C ALA A 120 7.55 -3.06 -5.43
N PRO A 121 6.80 -3.51 -4.39
CA PRO A 121 7.22 -4.60 -3.52
C PRO A 121 7.27 -5.97 -4.22
N GLY A 122 7.93 -6.95 -3.59
CA GLY A 122 7.98 -8.34 -4.02
C GLY A 122 8.40 -9.27 -2.88
N HIS A 123 8.00 -10.55 -2.96
CA HIS A 123 8.26 -11.54 -1.93
C HIS A 123 9.70 -12.10 -2.00
N ALA A 124 10.69 -11.24 -1.73
CA ALA A 124 12.10 -11.60 -1.79
C ALA A 124 12.57 -12.49 -0.62
N CYS A 125 11.76 -12.65 0.42
CA CYS A 125 11.95 -13.61 1.50
C CYS A 125 11.06 -14.87 1.36
N GLY A 126 10.14 -14.87 0.38
CA GLY A 126 9.26 -16.00 0.12
C GLY A 126 8.12 -16.17 1.11
N HIS A 127 7.68 -15.11 1.79
CA HIS A 127 6.58 -15.21 2.77
C HIS A 127 5.23 -15.63 2.13
N ASN A 128 5.04 -15.42 0.82
CA ASN A 128 3.90 -15.98 0.09
C ASN A 128 3.86 -17.52 0.13
N VAL A 129 5.00 -18.19 0.00
CA VAL A 129 5.10 -19.66 0.10
C VAL A 129 5.20 -20.12 1.55
N LEU A 130 5.84 -19.33 2.45
CA LEU A 130 5.93 -19.63 3.89
C LEU A 130 4.53 -19.74 4.49
N GLY A 131 3.74 -18.69 4.37
CA GLY A 131 2.40 -18.67 4.93
C GLY A 131 1.48 -19.70 4.31
N THR A 132 1.55 -19.89 2.99
CA THR A 132 0.77 -20.92 2.29
C THR A 132 1.13 -22.34 2.80
N GLY A 133 2.41 -22.63 3.03
CA GLY A 133 2.85 -23.91 3.59
C GLY A 133 2.36 -24.12 5.03
N SER A 134 2.39 -23.08 5.85
CA SER A 134 1.88 -23.14 7.22
C SER A 134 0.36 -23.38 7.27
N ILE A 135 -0.41 -22.66 6.45
CA ILE A 135 -1.86 -22.85 6.29
C ILE A 135 -2.16 -24.29 5.84
N ALA A 136 -1.49 -24.74 4.80
CA ALA A 136 -1.67 -26.09 4.26
C ALA A 136 -1.35 -27.15 5.34
N GLY A 137 -0.29 -26.94 6.14
CA GLY A 137 0.07 -27.81 7.27
C GLY A 137 -1.02 -27.86 8.34
N ALA A 138 -1.55 -26.69 8.74
CA ALA A 138 -2.61 -26.60 9.75
C ALA A 138 -3.92 -27.27 9.25
N VAL A 139 -4.29 -27.05 7.98
CA VAL A 139 -5.46 -27.71 7.36
C VAL A 139 -5.24 -29.23 7.27
N ALA A 140 -4.04 -29.71 6.93
CA ALA A 140 -3.73 -31.13 6.95
C ALA A 140 -3.91 -31.74 8.36
N VAL A 141 -3.47 -31.02 9.43
CA VAL A 141 -3.70 -31.44 10.82
C VAL A 141 -5.18 -31.47 11.17
N SER A 142 -5.98 -30.49 10.73
CA SER A 142 -7.43 -30.48 10.97
C SER A 142 -8.12 -31.71 10.38
N LYS A 143 -7.70 -32.14 9.16
CA LYS A 143 -8.21 -33.38 8.55
C LYS A 143 -7.85 -34.63 9.36
N TYR A 144 -6.64 -34.65 9.95
CA TYR A 144 -6.26 -35.74 10.84
C TYR A 144 -7.09 -35.75 12.14
N LEU A 145 -7.26 -34.61 12.81
CA LEU A 145 -8.06 -34.50 14.05
C LEU A 145 -9.50 -34.93 13.80
N ALA A 146 -10.15 -34.42 12.74
CA ALA A 146 -11.51 -34.80 12.35
C ALA A 146 -11.66 -36.30 12.08
N ALA A 147 -10.70 -36.92 11.37
CA ALA A 147 -10.79 -38.33 11.02
C ALA A 147 -10.35 -39.29 12.13
N SER A 148 -9.47 -38.87 13.05
CA SER A 148 -8.97 -39.70 14.11
C SER A 148 -9.82 -39.65 15.39
N GLY A 149 -10.50 -38.51 15.62
CA GLY A 149 -11.13 -38.20 16.90
C GLY A 149 -10.14 -37.98 18.06
N ALA A 150 -8.87 -37.72 17.74
CA ALA A 150 -7.85 -37.43 18.74
C ALA A 150 -8.15 -36.09 19.45
N SER A 151 -7.95 -36.04 20.77
CA SER A 151 -7.94 -34.78 21.52
C SER A 151 -6.71 -33.95 21.11
N GLY A 152 -6.88 -32.67 20.89
CA GLY A 152 -5.84 -31.72 20.58
C GLY A 152 -6.39 -30.54 19.76
N THR A 153 -5.65 -29.46 19.77
CA THR A 153 -5.98 -28.21 19.06
C THR A 153 -4.81 -27.80 18.19
N VAL A 154 -5.05 -27.50 16.92
CA VAL A 154 -4.08 -26.80 16.06
C VAL A 154 -4.50 -25.32 15.98
N LYS A 155 -3.53 -24.43 16.22
CA LYS A 155 -3.68 -22.98 16.04
C LYS A 155 -2.71 -22.49 14.98
N LEU A 156 -3.23 -21.77 13.97
CA LEU A 156 -2.42 -21.05 12.99
C LEU A 156 -2.42 -19.58 13.33
N PHE A 157 -1.24 -18.99 13.38
CA PHE A 157 -1.03 -17.58 13.68
C PHE A 157 -0.63 -16.86 12.40
N GLY A 158 -1.48 -15.97 11.91
CA GLY A 158 -1.13 -15.01 10.86
C GLY A 158 -0.29 -13.89 11.46
N CYS A 159 1.00 -13.89 11.10
CA CYS A 159 2.02 -13.01 11.68
C CYS A 159 2.48 -11.98 10.63
N PRO A 160 1.90 -10.77 10.61
CA PRO A 160 2.29 -9.71 9.69
C PRO A 160 3.61 -9.05 10.10
N ALA A 161 4.20 -8.28 9.18
CA ALA A 161 5.26 -7.32 9.43
C ALA A 161 6.55 -7.92 10.02
N GLU A 162 6.98 -9.09 9.53
CA GLU A 162 8.28 -9.67 9.92
C GLU A 162 9.43 -8.80 9.40
N GLU A 163 9.33 -8.29 8.15
CA GLU A 163 10.35 -7.49 7.45
C GLU A 163 10.51 -6.09 8.04
N GLY A 164 11.04 -6.06 9.26
CA GLY A 164 11.38 -4.82 9.98
C GLY A 164 10.27 -4.19 10.81
N GLY A 165 9.05 -4.74 10.79
CA GLY A 165 7.92 -4.25 11.60
C GLY A 165 7.85 -4.86 12.99
N GLY A 166 8.34 -6.08 13.17
CA GLY A 166 8.33 -6.81 14.46
C GLY A 166 6.93 -7.19 14.92
N GLY A 167 6.06 -7.64 14.00
CA GLY A 167 4.66 -7.95 14.29
C GLY A 167 4.48 -8.92 15.44
N LYS A 168 5.32 -9.99 15.48
CA LYS A 168 5.24 -11.00 16.55
C LYS A 168 5.58 -10.44 17.93
N VAL A 169 6.40 -9.37 18.03
CA VAL A 169 6.69 -8.71 19.32
C VAL A 169 5.42 -8.11 19.91
N TYR A 170 4.60 -7.45 19.07
CA TYR A 170 3.32 -6.90 19.52
C TYR A 170 2.29 -7.98 19.83
N MET A 171 2.22 -9.03 19.01
CA MET A 171 1.38 -10.20 19.29
C MET A 171 1.76 -10.87 20.62
N MET A 172 3.07 -10.97 20.91
CA MET A 172 3.59 -11.44 22.22
C MET A 172 3.11 -10.55 23.36
N THR A 173 3.23 -9.23 23.22
CA THR A 173 2.79 -8.27 24.24
C THR A 173 1.29 -8.35 24.48
N GLY A 174 0.51 -8.67 23.43
CA GLY A 174 -0.94 -8.91 23.49
C GLY A 174 -1.35 -10.30 24.01
N GLY A 175 -0.39 -11.17 24.44
CA GLY A 175 -0.68 -12.52 24.95
C GLY A 175 -1.19 -13.52 23.90
N VAL A 176 -1.03 -13.21 22.60
CA VAL A 176 -1.60 -14.01 21.49
C VAL A 176 -1.07 -15.45 21.47
N PHE A 177 0.15 -15.68 21.94
CA PHE A 177 0.80 -17.01 21.96
C PHE A 177 0.64 -17.74 23.30
N ASP A 178 -0.18 -17.24 24.20
CA ASP A 178 -0.38 -17.85 25.50
C ASP A 178 -1.15 -19.19 25.40
N GLY A 179 -0.84 -20.13 26.29
CA GLY A 179 -1.53 -21.41 26.40
C GLY A 179 -1.16 -22.44 25.31
N LEU A 180 -0.06 -22.24 24.59
CA LEU A 180 0.48 -23.22 23.64
C LEU A 180 1.41 -24.23 24.35
N ASP A 181 1.33 -25.49 23.93
CA ASP A 181 2.25 -26.54 24.40
C ASP A 181 3.52 -26.61 23.54
N ALA A 182 3.40 -26.34 22.21
CA ALA A 182 4.55 -26.28 21.31
C ALA A 182 4.20 -25.41 20.08
N MET A 183 5.24 -24.88 19.42
CA MET A 183 5.16 -24.12 18.17
C MET A 183 6.00 -24.79 17.08
N LEU A 184 5.50 -24.75 15.86
CA LEU A 184 6.22 -25.15 14.65
C LEU A 184 6.43 -23.94 13.74
N ASP A 185 7.64 -23.78 13.27
CA ASP A 185 8.11 -22.70 12.41
C ASP A 185 8.91 -23.28 11.24
N TRP A 186 8.91 -22.59 10.10
CA TRP A 186 9.74 -22.95 8.97
C TRP A 186 10.06 -21.72 8.14
N HIS A 187 11.09 -21.83 7.27
CA HIS A 187 11.43 -20.73 6.37
C HIS A 187 11.84 -21.26 4.98
N PRO A 188 11.42 -20.62 3.89
CA PRO A 188 11.90 -20.91 2.53
C PRO A 188 13.41 -20.74 2.41
N ASP A 189 14.06 -21.64 1.69
CA ASP A 189 15.52 -21.65 1.48
C ASP A 189 15.85 -22.31 0.11
N THR A 190 17.12 -22.44 -0.20
CA THR A 190 17.69 -23.25 -1.28
C THR A 190 18.10 -24.66 -0.82
N ARG A 191 17.75 -25.06 0.41
CA ARG A 191 18.13 -26.33 1.03
C ARG A 191 17.09 -26.79 2.06
N ASN A 192 17.14 -28.08 2.37
CA ASN A 192 16.26 -28.70 3.36
C ASN A 192 17.10 -29.07 4.59
N THR A 193 16.89 -28.41 5.73
CA THR A 193 17.67 -28.65 6.96
C THR A 193 16.90 -28.23 8.20
N VAL A 194 17.29 -28.80 9.34
CA VAL A 194 16.80 -28.35 10.66
C VAL A 194 17.48 -27.03 11.02
N ASN A 195 16.73 -26.03 11.47
CA ASN A 195 17.29 -24.80 11.98
C ASN A 195 17.51 -24.88 13.49
N LYS A 196 18.78 -25.00 13.91
CA LYS A 196 19.19 -25.01 15.31
C LYS A 196 19.91 -23.72 15.75
N ALA A 197 20.15 -22.79 14.80
CA ALA A 197 20.89 -21.58 15.10
C ALA A 197 20.10 -20.64 16.02
N THR A 198 20.80 -20.02 16.94
CA THR A 198 20.22 -18.99 17.82
C THR A 198 19.88 -17.70 17.05
N GLY A 199 20.57 -17.42 15.96
CA GLY A 199 20.50 -16.15 15.29
C GLY A 199 21.05 -15.02 16.18
N LEU A 200 20.77 -13.77 15.78
CA LEU A 200 21.17 -12.61 16.57
C LEU A 200 19.94 -11.88 17.13
N ALA A 201 19.97 -11.55 18.40
CA ALA A 201 19.15 -10.48 18.92
C ALA A 201 19.50 -9.17 18.24
N ASN A 202 18.54 -8.29 18.05
CA ASN A 202 18.79 -6.99 17.47
C ASN A 202 17.91 -5.88 18.03
N VAL A 203 18.37 -4.64 17.86
CA VAL A 203 17.54 -3.45 18.00
C VAL A 203 17.87 -2.49 16.85
N GLN A 204 16.81 -1.91 16.25
CA GLN A 204 16.92 -0.84 15.26
C GLN A 204 16.54 0.48 15.90
N VAL A 205 17.39 1.49 15.76
CA VAL A 205 17.22 2.79 16.41
C VAL A 205 17.42 3.91 15.39
N LEU A 206 16.50 4.85 15.35
CA LEU A 206 16.65 6.11 14.63
C LEU A 206 17.06 7.20 15.64
N PHE A 207 18.25 7.78 15.50
CA PHE A 207 18.70 8.95 16.22
C PHE A 207 18.48 10.19 15.38
N THR A 208 17.86 11.22 15.93
CA THR A 208 17.63 12.51 15.27
C THR A 208 18.25 13.61 16.09
N PHE A 209 19.23 14.31 15.53
CA PHE A 209 19.85 15.47 16.14
C PHE A 209 19.17 16.75 15.63
N LYS A 210 19.07 17.73 16.54
CA LYS A 210 18.47 19.05 16.28
C LYS A 210 19.44 20.15 16.67
N GLY A 211 19.75 20.99 15.70
CA GLY A 211 20.68 22.08 15.81
C GLY A 211 20.03 23.44 15.52
N LYS A 212 20.81 24.35 14.91
CA LYS A 212 20.34 25.68 14.53
C LYS A 212 20.92 26.04 13.16
N SER A 213 20.06 26.35 12.20
CA SER A 213 20.47 26.80 10.87
C SER A 213 21.13 28.17 10.89
N SER A 214 22.10 28.35 10.01
CA SER A 214 22.71 29.63 9.66
C SER A 214 23.32 29.55 8.26
N HIS A 215 23.73 30.71 7.70
CA HIS A 215 24.48 30.74 6.45
C HIS A 215 25.90 30.24 6.70
N ALA A 216 26.26 29.09 6.09
CA ALA A 216 27.52 28.40 6.42
C ALA A 216 28.82 29.20 6.17
N SER A 217 28.80 30.17 5.23
CA SER A 217 29.94 31.05 5.01
C SER A 217 29.77 32.45 5.57
N GLY A 218 28.53 32.97 5.65
CA GLY A 218 28.27 34.34 6.10
C GLY A 218 28.13 34.51 7.62
N ALA A 219 27.64 33.49 8.33
CA ALA A 219 27.45 33.52 9.77
C ALA A 219 27.57 32.10 10.37
N PRO A 220 28.66 31.36 10.16
CA PRO A 220 28.81 29.98 10.63
C PRO A 220 28.74 29.87 12.16
N ASP A 221 29.24 30.87 12.87
CA ASP A 221 29.24 30.96 14.33
C ASP A 221 27.85 31.06 14.96
N ALA A 222 26.85 31.54 14.21
CA ALA A 222 25.44 31.62 14.64
C ALA A 222 24.71 30.28 14.54
N GLY A 223 25.25 29.30 13.82
CA GLY A 223 24.69 27.96 13.62
C GLY A 223 25.13 26.93 14.67
N ARG A 224 24.43 25.82 14.69
CA ARG A 224 24.81 24.56 15.37
C ARG A 224 24.44 23.41 14.45
N SER A 225 25.43 22.71 13.93
CA SER A 225 25.22 21.69 12.91
C SER A 225 24.74 20.36 13.54
N ALA A 226 23.54 19.97 13.19
CA ALA A 226 23.04 18.64 13.53
C ALA A 226 23.78 17.52 12.80
N LEU A 227 24.33 17.81 11.61
CA LEU A 227 25.16 16.85 10.87
C LEU A 227 26.48 16.58 11.58
N ASP A 228 27.14 17.62 12.14
CA ASP A 228 28.39 17.45 12.90
C ASP A 228 28.14 16.59 14.15
N ALA A 229 26.94 16.70 14.75
CA ALA A 229 26.54 15.83 15.85
C ALA A 229 26.39 14.37 15.39
N VAL A 230 25.77 14.11 14.25
CA VAL A 230 25.66 12.76 13.64
C VAL A 230 27.05 12.21 13.35
N GLU A 231 27.95 12.99 12.75
CA GLU A 231 29.32 12.55 12.43
C GLU A 231 30.12 12.25 13.69
N SER A 232 30.03 13.11 14.70
CA SER A 232 30.67 12.91 16.02
C SER A 232 30.15 11.64 16.70
N PHE A 233 28.84 11.43 16.67
CA PHE A 233 28.19 10.23 17.18
C PHE A 233 28.69 8.98 16.44
N ASN A 234 28.69 9.00 15.10
CA ASN A 234 29.16 7.88 14.26
C ASN A 234 30.64 7.57 14.53
N TYR A 235 31.45 8.59 14.78
CA TYR A 235 32.86 8.40 15.11
C TYR A 235 33.02 7.66 16.45
N MET A 236 32.29 8.08 17.52
CA MET A 236 32.28 7.37 18.80
C MET A 236 31.75 5.94 18.70
N MET A 237 30.73 5.71 17.88
CA MET A 237 30.20 4.38 17.61
C MET A 237 31.19 3.49 16.85
N ASN A 238 31.98 4.05 15.96
CA ASN A 238 33.04 3.30 15.26
C ASN A 238 34.17 2.88 16.21
N MET A 239 34.54 3.74 17.18
CA MET A 239 35.48 3.36 18.24
C MET A 239 34.92 2.28 19.14
N MET A 240 33.62 2.31 19.46
CA MET A 240 32.96 1.31 20.29
C MET A 240 33.06 -0.11 19.73
N ARG A 241 33.22 -0.29 18.40
CA ARG A 241 33.35 -1.60 17.76
C ARG A 241 34.51 -2.44 18.31
N GLU A 242 35.59 -1.81 18.76
CA GLU A 242 36.72 -2.48 19.43
C GLU A 242 36.34 -3.03 20.84
N HIS A 243 35.26 -2.52 21.44
CA HIS A 243 34.93 -2.75 22.85
C HIS A 243 33.57 -3.46 23.02
N VAL A 244 33.18 -4.26 22.02
CA VAL A 244 32.02 -5.15 22.05
C VAL A 244 32.43 -6.58 21.66
N PRO A 245 31.70 -7.62 22.02
CA PRO A 245 31.99 -8.98 21.59
C PRO A 245 32.16 -9.08 20.07
N GLN A 246 33.14 -9.82 19.60
CA GLN A 246 33.49 -9.98 18.18
C GLN A 246 32.30 -10.48 17.33
N THR A 247 31.39 -11.20 17.94
CA THR A 247 30.15 -11.69 17.32
C THR A 247 29.08 -10.61 17.14
N SER A 248 29.26 -9.41 17.76
CA SER A 248 28.33 -8.28 17.62
C SER A 248 28.50 -7.59 16.27
N ARG A 249 27.44 -6.93 15.81
CA ARG A 249 27.42 -6.11 14.61
C ARG A 249 26.76 -4.75 14.90
N ILE A 250 27.42 -3.68 14.47
CA ILE A 250 26.94 -2.30 14.54
C ILE A 250 26.99 -1.74 13.14
N HIS A 251 25.87 -1.48 12.53
CA HIS A 251 25.78 -0.87 11.19
C HIS A 251 24.82 0.29 11.19
N TYR A 252 25.07 1.26 10.31
CA TYR A 252 24.25 2.45 10.22
C TYR A 252 24.17 3.01 8.79
N VAL A 253 23.19 3.88 8.61
CA VAL A 253 23.03 4.74 7.45
C VAL A 253 22.55 6.11 7.93
N ILE A 254 23.15 7.19 7.36
CA ILE A 254 22.62 8.55 7.56
C ILE A 254 21.40 8.68 6.66
N THR A 255 20.24 8.92 7.27
CA THR A 255 18.96 9.03 6.57
C THR A 255 18.58 10.47 6.23
N ASP A 256 19.16 11.44 6.93
CA ASP A 256 19.04 12.88 6.68
C ASP A 256 20.35 13.56 7.12
N GLY A 257 21.04 14.23 6.21
CA GLY A 257 22.30 14.94 6.45
C GLY A 257 22.20 16.44 6.13
N GLY A 258 20.99 16.98 5.97
CA GLY A 258 20.77 18.35 5.50
C GLY A 258 20.51 18.42 3.99
N LYS A 259 20.24 19.63 3.48
CA LYS A 259 19.74 19.80 2.10
C LYS A 259 20.70 20.55 1.18
N ALA A 260 21.50 21.48 1.72
CA ALA A 260 22.39 22.34 0.92
C ALA A 260 23.68 22.64 1.69
N PRO A 261 24.86 22.61 1.03
CA PRO A 261 26.16 22.77 1.72
C PRO A 261 26.41 24.19 2.22
N ASN A 262 25.66 25.18 1.77
CA ASN A 262 25.74 26.58 2.22
C ASN A 262 24.79 26.91 3.38
N VAL A 263 24.08 25.90 3.92
CA VAL A 263 23.17 26.02 5.06
C VAL A 263 23.63 25.07 6.16
N VAL A 264 23.93 25.58 7.36
CA VAL A 264 24.22 24.73 8.52
C VAL A 264 22.97 23.89 8.84
N PRO A 265 23.05 22.53 8.81
CA PRO A 265 21.88 21.69 9.04
C PRO A 265 21.33 21.82 10.47
N ASP A 266 20.06 22.19 10.61
CA ASP A 266 19.36 22.23 11.89
C ASP A 266 18.71 20.89 12.27
N ARG A 267 18.71 19.92 11.36
CA ARG A 267 18.25 18.56 11.57
C ARG A 267 19.14 17.58 10.78
N ALA A 268 19.53 16.49 11.43
CA ALA A 268 20.14 15.35 10.80
C ALA A 268 19.73 14.06 11.51
N SER A 269 19.67 12.96 10.78
CA SER A 269 19.22 11.67 11.32
C SER A 269 20.10 10.52 10.84
N VAL A 270 20.33 9.55 11.73
CA VAL A 270 21.08 8.34 11.46
C VAL A 270 20.36 7.14 12.05
N LYS A 271 20.23 6.08 11.25
CA LYS A 271 19.56 4.84 11.65
C LYS A 271 20.61 3.75 11.88
N TYR A 272 20.55 3.12 13.04
CA TYR A 272 21.43 2.05 13.47
C TYR A 272 20.72 0.71 13.61
N PHE A 273 21.44 -0.37 13.32
CA PHE A 273 21.18 -1.71 13.83
C PHE A 273 22.31 -2.12 14.78
N PHE A 274 21.94 -2.58 15.98
CA PHE A 274 22.80 -3.26 16.93
C PHE A 274 22.38 -4.73 16.99
N ARG A 275 23.35 -5.64 16.79
CA ARG A 275 23.09 -7.10 16.76
C ARG A 275 24.12 -7.84 17.59
N SER A 276 23.69 -8.87 18.31
CA SER A 276 24.56 -9.78 19.08
C SER A 276 23.83 -11.12 19.32
N PRO A 277 24.57 -12.24 19.54
CA PRO A 277 23.96 -13.49 19.98
C PRO A 277 23.20 -13.42 21.31
N SER A 278 23.35 -12.34 22.08
CA SER A 278 22.67 -12.09 23.35
C SER A 278 21.99 -10.73 23.35
N ARG A 279 20.71 -10.68 23.72
CA ARG A 279 19.94 -9.45 23.89
C ARG A 279 20.49 -8.54 25.00
N GLU A 280 21.11 -9.13 26.04
CA GLU A 280 21.75 -8.35 27.12
C GLU A 280 22.92 -7.53 26.56
N THR A 281 23.72 -8.12 25.65
CA THR A 281 24.78 -7.40 24.93
C THR A 281 24.20 -6.31 24.02
N VAL A 282 23.09 -6.57 23.32
CA VAL A 282 22.41 -5.55 22.49
C VAL A 282 21.93 -4.38 23.34
N GLN A 283 21.37 -4.64 24.52
CA GLN A 283 20.94 -3.62 25.47
C GLN A 283 22.13 -2.80 26.04
N ASP A 284 23.27 -3.45 26.33
CA ASP A 284 24.51 -2.74 26.74
C ASP A 284 24.99 -1.81 25.61
N ILE A 285 25.07 -2.29 24.38
CA ILE A 285 25.43 -1.49 23.22
C ILE A 285 24.49 -0.29 23.07
N LEU A 286 23.17 -0.49 23.16
CA LEU A 286 22.17 0.57 23.09
C LEU A 286 22.36 1.60 24.21
N SER A 287 22.56 1.15 25.45
CA SER A 287 22.80 2.05 26.60
C SER A 287 24.04 2.93 26.37
N ARG A 288 25.12 2.35 25.85
CA ARG A 288 26.35 3.09 25.52
C ARG A 288 26.19 4.00 24.32
N ALA A 289 25.38 3.60 23.32
CA ALA A 289 25.06 4.44 22.17
C ALA A 289 24.24 5.68 22.57
N LEU A 290 23.31 5.55 23.51
CA LEU A 290 22.58 6.71 24.05
C LEU A 290 23.50 7.71 24.73
N LYS A 291 24.48 7.24 25.51
CA LYS A 291 25.51 8.10 26.12
C LYS A 291 26.43 8.75 25.07
N ALA A 292 26.77 8.04 24.01
CA ALA A 292 27.56 8.59 22.91
C ALA A 292 26.77 9.68 22.17
N ALA A 293 25.46 9.48 21.94
CA ALA A 293 24.59 10.49 21.34
C ALA A 293 24.46 11.75 22.23
N GLU A 294 24.34 11.56 23.53
CA GLU A 294 24.34 12.66 24.51
C GLU A 294 25.66 13.45 24.47
N GLY A 295 26.80 12.75 24.47
CA GLY A 295 28.12 13.37 24.34
C GLY A 295 28.31 14.13 23.03
N ALA A 296 27.84 13.60 21.91
CA ALA A 296 27.87 14.25 20.60
C ALA A 296 27.00 15.52 20.58
N ALA A 297 25.79 15.43 21.13
CA ALA A 297 24.88 16.58 21.23
C ALA A 297 25.47 17.69 22.11
N MET A 298 26.03 17.32 23.27
CA MET A 298 26.71 18.25 24.17
C MET A 298 27.89 18.96 23.52
N GLY A 299 28.77 18.20 22.86
CA GLY A 299 29.98 18.73 22.21
C GLY A 299 29.69 19.65 21.03
N THR A 300 28.61 19.47 20.33
CA THR A 300 28.19 20.27 19.16
C THR A 300 27.19 21.36 19.47
N GLY A 301 26.71 21.46 20.75
CA GLY A 301 25.70 22.43 21.17
C GLY A 301 24.33 22.16 20.52
N THR A 302 24.00 20.89 20.27
CA THR A 302 22.74 20.43 19.71
C THR A 302 21.93 19.64 20.74
N THR A 303 20.76 19.15 20.36
CA THR A 303 19.96 18.21 21.16
C THR A 303 19.70 16.97 20.31
N PHE A 304 19.27 15.86 20.94
CA PHE A 304 18.87 14.67 20.20
C PHE A 304 17.62 14.01 20.78
N ASP A 305 16.91 13.30 19.90
CA ASP A 305 15.86 12.35 20.25
C ASP A 305 16.20 11.01 19.62
N TYR A 306 15.63 9.91 20.16
CA TYR A 306 15.77 8.61 19.53
C TYR A 306 14.44 7.86 19.48
N GLU A 307 14.30 6.99 18.50
CA GLU A 307 13.15 6.12 18.32
C GLU A 307 13.63 4.68 18.17
N LEU A 308 13.13 3.78 19.04
CA LEU A 308 13.32 2.33 18.87
C LEU A 308 12.37 1.86 17.77
N VAL A 309 12.90 1.50 16.60
CA VAL A 309 12.10 1.13 15.43
C VAL A 309 11.65 -0.32 15.49
N SER A 310 12.57 -1.23 15.84
CA SER A 310 12.30 -2.66 16.05
C SER A 310 13.26 -3.24 17.07
N GLY A 311 12.90 -4.40 17.64
CA GLY A 311 13.78 -5.09 18.59
C GLY A 311 13.36 -6.55 18.80
N ASN A 312 14.27 -7.47 18.49
CA ASN A 312 14.01 -8.91 18.52
C ASN A 312 15.01 -9.61 19.42
N TYR A 313 14.53 -10.66 20.09
CA TYR A 313 15.35 -11.58 20.85
C TYR A 313 16.10 -12.54 19.91
N GLU A 314 17.23 -13.08 20.37
CA GLU A 314 17.81 -14.30 19.83
C GLU A 314 16.82 -15.47 20.02
N ARG A 315 16.93 -16.52 19.20
CA ARG A 315 16.12 -17.74 19.36
C ARG A 315 16.61 -18.55 20.57
N LEU A 316 15.66 -19.13 21.29
CA LEU A 316 15.93 -20.17 22.33
C LEU A 316 15.80 -21.54 21.68
N PRO A 317 16.90 -22.28 21.41
CA PRO A 317 16.84 -23.60 20.78
C PRO A 317 16.16 -24.63 21.69
N ASN A 318 15.54 -25.66 21.05
CA ASN A 318 15.02 -26.84 21.72
C ASN A 318 15.42 -28.09 20.91
N ASP A 319 16.30 -28.92 21.46
CA ASP A 319 16.88 -30.07 20.75
C ASP A 319 15.88 -31.22 20.53
N GLU A 320 14.93 -31.42 21.47
CA GLU A 320 13.84 -32.37 21.28
C GLU A 320 12.93 -31.97 20.11
N MET A 321 12.61 -30.69 19.98
CA MET A 321 11.86 -30.15 18.83
C MET A 321 12.68 -30.26 17.54
N ALA A 322 13.96 -29.95 17.58
CA ALA A 322 14.87 -30.07 16.44
C ALA A 322 14.96 -31.52 15.94
N ALA A 323 15.06 -32.47 16.86
CA ALA A 323 15.07 -33.93 16.55
C ALA A 323 13.74 -34.39 15.93
N LEU A 324 12.61 -33.86 16.43
CA LEU A 324 11.27 -34.12 15.87
C LEU A 324 11.15 -33.66 14.42
N VAL A 325 11.41 -32.37 14.17
CA VAL A 325 11.31 -31.82 12.79
C VAL A 325 12.34 -32.47 11.86
N GLY A 326 13.51 -32.85 12.34
CA GLY A 326 14.52 -33.61 11.60
C GLY A 326 14.01 -35.00 11.14
N ARG A 327 13.31 -35.73 12.00
CA ARG A 327 12.66 -36.99 11.60
C ARG A 327 11.58 -36.78 10.55
N SER A 328 10.79 -35.73 10.70
CA SER A 328 9.75 -35.37 9.73
C SER A 328 10.33 -34.95 8.39
N LEU A 329 11.41 -34.17 8.36
CA LEU A 329 12.17 -33.82 7.15
C LEU A 329 12.69 -35.07 6.43
N GLN A 330 13.33 -35.99 7.14
CA GLN A 330 13.84 -37.26 6.56
C GLN A 330 12.70 -38.09 5.96
N LYS A 331 11.52 -38.08 6.57
CA LYS A 331 10.35 -38.79 6.08
C LYS A 331 9.74 -38.17 4.81
N VAL A 332 9.77 -36.85 4.66
CA VAL A 332 9.22 -36.14 3.52
C VAL A 332 10.20 -36.08 2.35
N GLY A 333 11.50 -35.88 2.64
CA GLY A 333 12.54 -35.63 1.63
C GLY A 333 12.52 -34.17 1.14
N GLY A 334 13.30 -33.88 0.10
CA GLY A 334 13.30 -32.61 -0.61
C GLY A 334 12.34 -32.58 -1.82
N ILE A 335 12.36 -31.50 -2.59
CA ILE A 335 11.53 -31.37 -3.80
C ILE A 335 12.19 -32.03 -5.02
N SER A 336 11.36 -32.51 -5.93
CA SER A 336 11.80 -32.98 -7.26
C SER A 336 11.31 -31.99 -8.31
N LEU A 337 12.23 -31.54 -9.17
CA LEU A 337 11.93 -30.62 -10.28
C LEU A 337 11.53 -31.40 -11.54
N ASP A 338 10.55 -30.92 -12.26
CA ASP A 338 10.28 -31.37 -13.62
C ASP A 338 11.24 -30.72 -14.64
N GLU A 339 11.11 -31.04 -15.94
CA GLU A 339 12.03 -30.54 -16.97
C GLU A 339 12.02 -29.01 -17.09
N ARG A 340 10.83 -28.36 -17.01
CA ARG A 340 10.69 -26.89 -17.11
C ARG A 340 11.26 -26.20 -15.88
N GLU A 341 11.01 -26.73 -14.71
CA GLU A 341 11.56 -26.21 -13.46
C GLU A 341 13.09 -26.38 -13.41
N MET A 342 13.60 -27.50 -13.92
CA MET A 342 15.03 -27.73 -14.05
C MET A 342 15.69 -26.76 -15.04
N GLU A 343 15.05 -26.49 -16.18
CA GLU A 343 15.50 -25.46 -17.14
C GLU A 343 15.54 -24.08 -16.50
N PHE A 344 14.43 -23.66 -15.87
CA PHE A 344 14.36 -22.39 -15.13
C PHE A 344 15.47 -22.29 -14.07
N ALA A 345 15.69 -23.34 -13.28
CA ALA A 345 16.72 -23.36 -12.25
C ALA A 345 18.14 -23.22 -12.83
N ARG A 346 18.42 -23.87 -13.98
CA ARG A 346 19.70 -23.76 -14.68
C ARG A 346 19.93 -22.36 -15.25
N GLU A 347 18.88 -21.76 -15.82
CA GLU A 347 18.98 -20.39 -16.35
C GLU A 347 19.21 -19.37 -15.25
N VAL A 348 18.48 -19.43 -14.12
CA VAL A 348 18.74 -18.58 -12.95
C VAL A 348 20.18 -18.75 -12.45
N ALA A 349 20.66 -19.98 -12.32
CA ALA A 349 22.04 -20.26 -11.90
C ALA A 349 23.06 -19.66 -12.88
N SER A 350 22.82 -19.82 -14.18
CA SER A 350 23.68 -19.28 -15.25
C SER A 350 23.77 -17.76 -15.22
N VAL A 351 22.62 -17.07 -15.18
CA VAL A 351 22.56 -15.60 -15.13
C VAL A 351 23.19 -15.05 -13.84
N SER A 352 23.13 -15.81 -12.76
CA SER A 352 23.68 -15.43 -11.45
C SER A 352 25.15 -15.84 -11.24
N GLY A 353 25.75 -16.56 -12.18
CA GLY A 353 27.09 -17.12 -12.05
C GLY A 353 27.21 -18.20 -10.96
N ALA A 354 26.10 -18.85 -10.61
CA ALA A 354 26.07 -19.88 -9.59
C ALA A 354 26.42 -21.27 -10.17
N ASN A 355 26.95 -22.14 -9.32
CA ASN A 355 27.21 -23.51 -9.71
C ASN A 355 25.90 -24.30 -9.86
N ALA A 356 25.60 -24.75 -11.08
CA ALA A 356 24.39 -25.53 -11.39
C ALA A 356 24.28 -26.84 -10.59
N SER A 357 25.38 -27.44 -10.12
CA SER A 357 25.35 -28.64 -9.28
C SER A 357 24.66 -28.42 -7.91
N LEU A 358 24.50 -27.16 -7.50
CA LEU A 358 23.74 -26.84 -6.28
C LEU A 358 22.23 -27.11 -6.43
N ILE A 359 21.71 -27.26 -7.67
CA ILE A 359 20.31 -27.60 -7.92
C ILE A 359 19.95 -28.95 -7.31
N ASP A 360 20.88 -29.91 -7.32
CA ASP A 360 20.67 -31.24 -6.74
C ASP A 360 20.39 -31.20 -5.22
N ARG A 361 20.83 -30.13 -4.54
CA ARG A 361 20.58 -29.92 -3.11
C ARG A 361 19.11 -29.71 -2.75
N LEU A 362 18.29 -29.30 -3.71
CA LEU A 362 16.85 -29.12 -3.52
C LEU A 362 16.12 -30.44 -3.19
N SER A 363 16.69 -31.56 -3.59
CA SER A 363 16.12 -32.91 -3.40
C SER A 363 16.62 -33.64 -2.15
N VAL A 364 17.70 -33.14 -1.49
CA VAL A 364 18.33 -33.85 -0.36
C VAL A 364 18.18 -33.12 0.95
N ILE A 365 18.23 -33.85 2.06
CA ILE A 365 18.27 -33.25 3.40
C ILE A 365 19.73 -33.07 3.80
N VAL A 366 20.07 -31.83 4.12
CA VAL A 366 21.40 -31.41 4.57
C VAL A 366 21.45 -31.43 6.10
N PRO A 367 22.54 -31.96 6.72
CA PRO A 367 22.71 -31.85 8.17
C PRO A 367 22.59 -30.39 8.66
N PRO A 368 22.07 -30.18 9.87
CA PRO A 368 22.05 -28.84 10.48
C PRO A 368 23.47 -28.32 10.62
N ALA A 369 23.69 -27.06 10.31
CA ALA A 369 24.90 -26.32 10.56
C ALA A 369 24.73 -25.51 11.85
N ASP A 370 25.58 -25.73 12.82
CA ASP A 370 25.63 -24.97 14.07
C ASP A 370 26.33 -23.62 13.85
N GLU A 371 27.03 -23.46 12.74
CA GLU A 371 27.76 -22.28 12.31
C GLU A 371 27.36 -21.91 10.86
N GLY A 372 27.53 -20.64 10.51
CA GLY A 372 27.28 -20.17 9.16
C GLY A 372 26.29 -19.00 9.10
N TYR A 373 25.64 -18.82 7.94
CA TYR A 373 24.77 -17.67 7.68
C TYR A 373 23.62 -17.52 8.69
N GLU A 374 22.97 -18.62 9.10
CA GLU A 374 21.85 -18.60 10.05
C GLU A 374 22.22 -18.11 11.44
N ALA A 375 23.47 -18.27 11.85
CA ALA A 375 23.94 -17.74 13.14
C ALA A 375 24.00 -16.20 13.18
N TYR A 376 23.91 -15.55 12.01
CA TYR A 376 24.04 -14.09 11.88
C TYR A 376 22.77 -13.38 11.37
N VAL A 377 21.68 -14.09 11.14
CA VAL A 377 20.38 -13.50 10.78
C VAL A 377 19.52 -13.26 12.01
N SER A 378 18.53 -12.42 11.89
CA SER A 378 17.58 -12.11 12.96
C SER A 378 16.16 -12.24 12.40
N SER A 379 15.23 -12.63 13.27
CA SER A 379 13.79 -12.65 12.98
C SER A 379 13.02 -12.42 14.28
N ASP A 380 11.82 -11.84 14.19
CA ASP A 380 10.94 -11.66 15.33
C ASP A 380 10.36 -13.00 15.87
N VAL A 381 10.52 -14.12 15.14
CA VAL A 381 10.31 -15.48 15.63
C VAL A 381 11.16 -15.75 16.88
N GLY A 382 12.36 -15.14 17.00
CA GLY A 382 13.18 -15.21 18.20
C GLY A 382 12.40 -14.93 19.47
N ASN A 383 11.55 -13.91 19.48
CA ASN A 383 10.74 -13.56 20.65
C ASN A 383 9.78 -14.70 21.04
N VAL A 384 9.10 -15.30 20.07
CA VAL A 384 8.14 -16.40 20.30
C VAL A 384 8.82 -17.62 20.91
N THR A 385 10.07 -17.93 20.52
CA THR A 385 10.82 -19.07 21.05
C THR A 385 11.09 -18.99 22.55
N TRP A 386 11.02 -17.81 23.16
CA TRP A 386 11.14 -17.60 24.60
C TRP A 386 9.80 -17.78 25.36
N ALA A 387 8.68 -17.75 24.64
CA ALA A 387 7.36 -18.02 25.23
C ALA A 387 6.96 -19.48 25.11
N VAL A 388 7.27 -20.10 23.96
CA VAL A 388 6.81 -21.43 23.58
C VAL A 388 7.96 -22.25 23.00
N PRO A 389 8.14 -23.54 23.40
CA PRO A 389 9.15 -24.39 22.77
C PRO A 389 8.87 -24.54 21.27
N THR A 390 9.83 -24.16 20.42
CA THR A 390 9.63 -24.02 18.99
C THR A 390 10.56 -24.96 18.20
N GLY A 391 9.99 -25.70 17.25
CA GLY A 391 10.74 -26.47 16.28
C GLY A 391 10.80 -25.74 14.94
N SER A 392 12.00 -25.47 14.44
CA SER A 392 12.23 -24.72 13.21
C SER A 392 13.00 -25.52 12.17
N PHE A 393 12.67 -25.36 10.89
CA PHE A 393 13.41 -25.96 9.77
C PHE A 393 13.39 -25.02 8.55
N ARG A 394 14.30 -25.31 7.59
CA ARG A 394 14.33 -24.67 6.27
C ARG A 394 13.95 -25.67 5.20
N TYR A 395 13.25 -25.20 4.18
CA TYR A 395 12.79 -26.06 3.10
C TYR A 395 12.97 -25.40 1.73
N SER A 396 13.34 -26.18 0.73
CA SER A 396 13.68 -25.70 -0.60
C SER A 396 12.47 -25.09 -1.30
N CYS A 397 12.52 -23.78 -1.57
CA CYS A 397 11.53 -23.01 -2.33
C CYS A 397 12.20 -22.13 -3.39
N PHE A 398 13.52 -21.96 -3.31
CA PHE A 398 14.31 -21.09 -4.18
C PHE A 398 15.30 -21.88 -4.99
N THR A 399 15.54 -21.43 -6.25
CA THR A 399 16.64 -21.95 -7.05
C THR A 399 17.98 -21.40 -6.57
N PRO A 400 19.10 -22.14 -6.69
CA PRO A 400 20.43 -21.59 -6.40
C PRO A 400 20.77 -20.40 -7.30
N GLY A 401 21.56 -19.46 -6.74
CA GLY A 401 22.09 -18.29 -7.47
C GLY A 401 21.69 -16.95 -6.87
N GLY A 402 20.70 -16.91 -5.98
CA GLY A 402 20.33 -15.73 -5.22
C GLY A 402 20.94 -15.73 -3.82
N VAL A 403 21.26 -14.54 -3.32
CA VAL A 403 21.44 -14.29 -1.89
C VAL A 403 20.12 -13.86 -1.27
N GLY A 404 20.02 -13.82 0.05
CA GLY A 404 18.82 -13.34 0.75
C GLY A 404 18.35 -11.98 0.19
N HIS A 405 17.04 -11.81 0.03
CA HIS A 405 16.40 -10.60 -0.50
C HIS A 405 16.85 -10.23 -1.92
N SER A 406 16.81 -11.20 -2.84
CA SER A 406 17.20 -10.99 -4.23
C SER A 406 16.06 -11.27 -5.22
N TRP A 407 16.17 -10.72 -6.44
CA TRP A 407 15.21 -10.96 -7.52
C TRP A 407 15.06 -12.46 -7.85
N GLN A 408 16.13 -13.25 -7.69
CA GLN A 408 16.12 -14.69 -7.93
C GLN A 408 15.18 -15.43 -6.99
N GLN A 409 15.14 -14.99 -5.72
CA GLN A 409 14.22 -15.55 -4.74
C GLN A 409 12.78 -15.20 -5.07
N VAL A 410 12.51 -13.94 -5.44
CA VAL A 410 11.16 -13.54 -5.89
C VAL A 410 10.73 -14.33 -7.10
N ALA A 411 11.58 -14.44 -8.14
CA ALA A 411 11.26 -15.20 -9.34
C ALA A 411 10.94 -16.66 -9.02
N SER A 412 11.73 -17.30 -8.15
CA SER A 412 11.55 -18.70 -7.77
C SER A 412 10.26 -18.97 -7.01
N CYS A 413 9.96 -18.17 -5.97
CA CYS A 413 8.80 -18.41 -5.11
C CYS A 413 7.46 -18.14 -5.81
N GLY A 414 7.43 -17.37 -6.90
CA GLY A 414 6.25 -17.20 -7.74
C GLY A 414 5.95 -18.37 -8.68
N THR A 415 6.88 -19.35 -8.82
CA THR A 415 6.73 -20.54 -9.65
C THR A 415 6.20 -21.75 -8.89
N THR A 416 5.96 -22.88 -9.61
CA THR A 416 5.62 -24.17 -8.99
C THR A 416 6.74 -24.74 -8.12
N ILE A 417 7.99 -24.30 -8.27
CA ILE A 417 9.11 -24.65 -7.37
C ILE A 417 8.78 -24.17 -5.95
N GLY A 418 8.35 -22.91 -5.81
CA GLY A 418 7.89 -22.36 -4.53
C GLY A 418 6.72 -23.15 -3.95
N THR A 419 5.71 -23.49 -4.78
CA THR A 419 4.56 -24.28 -4.35
C THR A 419 4.94 -25.70 -3.90
N LYS A 420 5.83 -26.38 -4.65
CA LYS A 420 6.36 -27.68 -4.25
C LYS A 420 7.07 -27.61 -2.89
N GLY A 421 7.83 -26.54 -2.67
CA GLY A 421 8.47 -26.27 -1.39
C GLY A 421 7.45 -26.06 -0.28
N ALA A 422 6.42 -25.20 -0.49
CA ALA A 422 5.36 -24.96 0.49
C ALA A 422 4.62 -26.24 0.88
N ILE A 423 4.26 -27.09 -0.09
CA ILE A 423 3.58 -28.38 0.18
C ILE A 423 4.51 -29.38 0.87
N GLY A 424 5.79 -29.39 0.51
CA GLY A 424 6.79 -30.20 1.22
C GLY A 424 6.92 -29.78 2.69
N ALA A 425 7.06 -28.49 2.96
CA ALA A 425 7.08 -27.94 4.32
C ALA A 425 5.79 -28.22 5.09
N ALA A 426 4.61 -28.09 4.44
CA ALA A 426 3.32 -28.44 5.02
C ALA A 426 3.26 -29.91 5.49
N LYS A 427 3.86 -30.83 4.74
CA LYS A 427 3.98 -32.25 5.14
C LYS A 427 4.88 -32.44 6.35
N VAL A 428 5.99 -31.68 6.44
CA VAL A 428 6.88 -31.70 7.62
C VAL A 428 6.15 -31.17 8.85
N LEU A 429 5.46 -30.04 8.73
CA LEU A 429 4.63 -29.44 9.80
C LEU A 429 3.55 -30.44 10.26
N TYR A 430 2.85 -31.04 9.30
CA TYR A 430 1.80 -32.04 9.56
C TYR A 430 2.33 -33.24 10.38
N TYR A 431 3.42 -33.89 9.93
CA TYR A 431 3.96 -35.05 10.67
C TYR A 431 4.47 -34.66 12.06
N SER A 432 5.11 -33.51 12.18
CA SER A 432 5.60 -33.01 13.46
C SER A 432 4.44 -32.70 14.43
N ALA A 433 3.39 -32.04 13.96
CA ALA A 433 2.22 -31.76 14.80
C ALA A 433 1.47 -33.02 15.21
N VAL A 434 1.28 -33.98 14.29
CA VAL A 434 0.63 -35.27 14.63
C VAL A 434 1.43 -36.04 15.66
N GLU A 435 2.78 -36.06 15.59
CA GLU A 435 3.63 -36.71 16.60
C GLU A 435 3.51 -36.02 17.97
N LEU A 436 3.51 -34.67 18.03
CA LEU A 436 3.27 -33.89 19.26
C LEU A 436 1.88 -34.15 19.86
N ILE A 437 0.85 -34.28 19.06
CA ILE A 437 -0.53 -34.56 19.50
C ILE A 437 -0.64 -36.00 20.06
N THR A 438 0.11 -36.95 19.54
CA THR A 438 -0.08 -38.38 19.85
C THR A 438 0.96 -38.97 20.81
N ASP A 439 2.07 -38.27 21.08
CA ASP A 439 3.13 -38.69 22.01
C ASP A 439 3.30 -37.70 23.17
N ALA A 440 2.56 -37.95 24.24
CA ALA A 440 2.64 -37.15 25.46
C ALA A 440 4.04 -37.20 26.14
N ARG A 441 4.82 -38.26 25.92
CA ARG A 441 6.18 -38.37 26.51
C ARG A 441 7.14 -37.45 25.76
N LEU A 442 7.02 -37.35 24.44
CA LEU A 442 7.80 -36.40 23.67
C LEU A 442 7.49 -34.98 24.13
N LEU A 443 6.20 -34.64 24.27
CA LEU A 443 5.78 -33.30 24.69
C LEU A 443 6.30 -32.93 26.09
N SER A 444 6.35 -33.90 27.03
CA SER A 444 6.96 -33.72 28.35
C SER A 444 8.43 -33.34 28.24
N ARG A 445 9.24 -34.11 27.46
CA ARG A 445 10.67 -33.80 27.26
C ARG A 445 10.89 -32.43 26.61
N VAL A 446 10.11 -32.08 25.59
CA VAL A 446 10.14 -30.77 24.94
C VAL A 446 9.94 -29.66 25.98
N ARG A 447 8.93 -29.79 26.84
CA ARG A 447 8.65 -28.83 27.90
C ARG A 447 9.72 -28.74 28.95
N GLU A 448 10.25 -29.90 29.41
CA GLU A 448 11.32 -29.97 30.43
C GLU A 448 12.59 -29.27 29.93
N GLU A 449 13.01 -29.55 28.69
CA GLU A 449 14.15 -28.88 28.06
C GLU A 449 13.93 -27.38 27.96
N PHE A 450 12.76 -26.94 27.44
CA PHE A 450 12.42 -25.56 27.32
C PHE A 450 12.51 -24.79 28.62
N LEU A 451 11.89 -25.29 29.68
CA LEU A 451 11.93 -24.66 31.01
C LEU A 451 13.34 -24.63 31.61
N SER A 452 14.13 -25.68 31.36
CA SER A 452 15.53 -25.75 31.81
C SER A 452 16.40 -24.66 31.14
N ARG A 453 16.20 -24.41 29.85
CA ARG A 453 16.99 -23.42 29.08
C ARG A 453 16.52 -22.01 29.31
N ARG A 454 15.19 -21.77 29.35
CA ARG A 454 14.60 -20.45 29.53
C ARG A 454 14.82 -19.91 30.97
N GLY A 455 14.84 -20.77 31.94
CA GLY A 455 14.75 -20.39 33.34
C GLY A 455 13.30 -20.25 33.84
N PRO A 456 13.05 -20.48 35.15
CA PRO A 456 11.71 -20.45 35.73
C PRO A 456 11.14 -19.03 35.87
N ASP A 457 11.99 -18.02 36.02
CA ASP A 457 11.59 -16.64 36.37
C ASP A 457 11.53 -15.73 35.13
N PHE A 458 11.57 -16.32 33.92
CA PHE A 458 11.54 -15.52 32.67
C PHE A 458 10.22 -14.80 32.51
N THR A 459 10.30 -13.50 32.32
CA THR A 459 9.17 -12.64 31.90
C THR A 459 9.56 -11.92 30.63
N PHE A 460 8.71 -12.00 29.60
CA PHE A 460 8.93 -11.32 28.33
C PHE A 460 8.87 -9.80 28.53
N GLN A 461 9.90 -9.09 28.07
CA GLN A 461 9.96 -7.64 28.05
C GLN A 461 10.37 -7.19 26.65
N PRO A 462 9.48 -6.55 25.86
CA PRO A 462 9.80 -6.16 24.51
C PRO A 462 10.97 -5.16 24.50
N MET A 463 11.99 -5.43 23.68
CA MET A 463 13.16 -4.54 23.54
C MET A 463 12.80 -3.16 22.98
N MET A 464 11.60 -3.03 22.40
CA MET A 464 11.05 -1.76 21.91
C MET A 464 10.26 -0.97 22.99
N GLY A 465 10.20 -1.46 24.24
CA GLY A 465 9.33 -0.92 25.28
C GLY A 465 7.84 -1.12 24.97
N ASN A 466 6.98 -0.41 25.71
CA ASN A 466 5.52 -0.52 25.58
C ASN A 466 4.98 0.34 24.42
N ARG A 467 5.65 0.34 23.28
CA ARG A 467 5.22 1.05 22.09
C ARG A 467 4.01 0.37 21.46
N ARG A 468 3.08 1.16 20.92
CA ARG A 468 2.00 0.62 20.07
C ARG A 468 2.58 0.22 18.71
N PRO A 469 2.00 -0.80 18.04
CA PRO A 469 2.39 -1.12 16.67
C PRO A 469 2.35 0.12 15.78
N PRO A 470 3.30 0.31 14.86
CA PRO A 470 3.37 1.50 14.03
C PRO A 470 2.39 1.44 12.83
N PHE A 471 1.34 0.61 12.91
CA PHE A 471 0.29 0.69 11.92
C PHE A 471 -0.43 2.03 12.09
N ARG A 472 -0.59 2.72 10.98
CA ARG A 472 -1.39 3.93 10.95
C ARG A 472 -2.85 3.51 10.94
N SER A 473 -3.60 3.89 11.97
CA SER A 473 -5.06 3.84 11.88
C SER A 473 -5.49 4.62 10.63
N PRO A 474 -6.51 4.19 9.91
CA PRO A 474 -7.09 5.00 8.82
C PRO A 474 -7.34 6.45 9.24
N ALA A 475 -7.69 6.69 10.50
CA ALA A 475 -7.85 8.04 11.07
C ALA A 475 -6.53 8.83 11.26
N THR A 476 -5.35 8.18 11.30
CA THR A 476 -4.04 8.85 11.42
C THR A 476 -3.27 8.90 10.09
N MET A 477 -3.82 8.35 9.01
CA MET A 477 -3.20 8.35 7.68
C MET A 477 -3.31 9.70 6.94
N SER A 478 -3.92 10.74 7.54
CA SER A 478 -4.30 11.96 6.82
C SER A 478 -3.19 13.00 6.62
N THR A 479 -1.95 12.83 7.05
CA THR A 479 -1.02 13.96 7.01
C THR A 479 0.26 13.84 6.20
N HIS A 480 0.75 12.69 5.79
CA HIS A 480 1.91 12.56 4.86
C HIS A 480 2.06 11.12 4.33
N ILE A 481 1.09 10.66 3.57
CA ILE A 481 1.35 9.55 2.66
C ILE A 481 1.38 10.16 1.28
N ASP A 482 2.53 10.06 0.61
CA ASP A 482 2.63 10.43 -0.79
C ASP A 482 1.53 9.69 -1.56
N ARG A 483 0.74 10.44 -2.30
CA ARG A 483 -0.31 9.94 -3.18
C ARG A 483 0.22 8.81 -4.09
N GLU A 484 1.51 8.82 -4.40
CA GLU A 484 2.23 7.77 -5.14
C GLU A 484 2.26 6.40 -4.43
N MET A 485 2.12 6.33 -3.09
CA MET A 485 2.01 5.06 -2.36
C MET A 485 0.64 4.38 -2.52
N PHE A 486 -0.40 5.14 -2.89
CA PHE A 486 -1.76 4.64 -3.09
C PHE A 486 -2.15 4.52 -4.56
N ASP A 487 -1.49 5.24 -5.48
CA ASP A 487 -1.79 5.16 -6.92
C ASP A 487 -1.50 3.79 -7.56
N GLY A 488 -0.84 2.88 -6.82
CA GLY A 488 -0.61 1.50 -7.24
C GLY A 488 -1.50 0.45 -6.56
N LEU A 489 -2.32 0.85 -5.58
CA LEU A 489 -3.30 -0.05 -4.95
C LEU A 489 -4.67 0.26 -5.56
N PRO A 490 -5.38 -0.74 -6.13
CA PRO A 490 -6.79 -0.55 -6.44
C PRO A 490 -7.50 -0.09 -5.17
N ALA A 491 -8.12 1.08 -5.19
CA ALA A 491 -8.82 1.68 -4.05
C ALA A 491 -9.96 0.80 -3.49
N ASP A 492 -10.20 -0.33 -4.13
CA ASP A 492 -11.35 -1.19 -4.04
C ASP A 492 -11.29 -2.23 -2.93
N ASN A 493 -10.17 -2.36 -2.20
CA ASN A 493 -9.96 -3.44 -1.24
C ASN A 493 -9.62 -3.03 0.19
N ASN A 494 -9.72 -1.75 0.54
CA ASN A 494 -9.57 -1.29 1.92
C ASN A 494 -10.90 -1.40 2.68
N SER A 495 -11.46 -2.60 2.76
CA SER A 495 -12.70 -2.81 3.47
C SER A 495 -12.47 -3.26 4.91
N LEU A 496 -12.68 -2.36 5.84
CA LEU A 496 -13.24 -2.73 7.12
C LEU A 496 -14.74 -2.97 6.87
N ASP A 497 -15.20 -4.22 6.92
CA ASP A 497 -16.59 -4.68 6.75
C ASP A 497 -17.38 -3.99 5.61
N ARG A 498 -17.00 -4.29 4.38
CA ARG A 498 -17.68 -3.81 3.17
C ARG A 498 -19.04 -4.48 3.04
N LYS A 499 -20.11 -3.78 3.30
CA LYS A 499 -21.44 -4.21 2.86
C LYS A 499 -21.42 -4.24 1.33
N SER A 500 -21.78 -5.36 0.73
CA SER A 500 -21.93 -5.49 -0.73
C SER A 500 -23.13 -4.64 -1.16
N LEU A 501 -22.89 -3.38 -1.45
CA LEU A 501 -23.88 -2.45 -1.97
C LEU A 501 -23.99 -2.67 -3.48
N LYS A 502 -25.23 -2.63 -4.01
CA LYS A 502 -25.48 -2.69 -5.44
C LYS A 502 -25.92 -1.32 -5.93
N ALA A 503 -25.37 -0.88 -7.06
CA ALA A 503 -25.87 0.29 -7.75
C ALA A 503 -27.30 0.02 -8.22
N ASP A 504 -28.28 0.66 -7.57
CA ASP A 504 -29.68 0.53 -7.91
C ASP A 504 -30.14 1.80 -8.64
N THR A 505 -30.31 1.69 -9.94
CA THR A 505 -30.83 2.75 -10.82
C THR A 505 -32.32 2.59 -11.09
N SER A 506 -33.02 1.70 -10.39
CA SER A 506 -34.45 1.48 -10.54
C SER A 506 -35.28 2.57 -9.87
N ALA A 507 -36.50 2.75 -10.34
CA ALA A 507 -37.50 3.66 -9.75
C ALA A 507 -37.04 5.11 -9.53
N LEU A 508 -36.21 5.65 -10.43
CA LEU A 508 -35.83 7.07 -10.41
C LEU A 508 -37.05 7.96 -10.76
N THR A 509 -37.21 9.05 -10.00
CA THR A 509 -38.28 10.04 -10.27
C THR A 509 -37.99 10.84 -11.52
N TYR A 510 -36.74 11.24 -11.68
CA TYR A 510 -36.25 11.90 -12.90
C TYR A 510 -34.98 11.19 -13.36
N PHE A 511 -34.90 10.89 -14.66
CA PHE A 511 -33.71 10.26 -15.24
C PHE A 511 -33.51 10.67 -16.70
N ILE A 512 -32.35 11.25 -16.96
CA ILE A 512 -31.91 11.62 -18.30
C ILE A 512 -30.87 10.61 -18.75
N LYS A 513 -31.33 9.59 -19.50
CA LYS A 513 -30.45 8.48 -19.91
C LYS A 513 -29.23 8.99 -20.68
N PRO A 514 -28.00 8.60 -20.33
CA PRO A 514 -26.80 8.89 -21.10
C PRO A 514 -26.86 8.30 -22.52
N GLU A 515 -26.35 9.03 -23.49
CA GLU A 515 -26.31 8.61 -24.90
C GLU A 515 -25.17 7.64 -25.18
N SER A 516 -24.06 7.75 -24.43
CA SER A 516 -22.86 6.91 -24.55
C SER A 516 -22.15 6.76 -23.22
N VAL A 517 -21.35 5.71 -23.08
CA VAL A 517 -20.40 5.56 -21.98
C VAL A 517 -19.13 6.32 -22.34
N LEU A 518 -18.65 7.17 -21.42
CA LEU A 518 -17.47 8.01 -21.62
C LEU A 518 -16.28 7.40 -20.86
N ASP A 519 -15.11 7.39 -21.48
CA ASP A 519 -13.86 6.96 -20.82
C ASP A 519 -12.76 8.00 -21.08
N GLN A 520 -12.29 8.63 -20.00
CA GLN A 520 -11.16 9.57 -20.04
C GLN A 520 -9.82 8.88 -19.88
N GLU A 521 -9.80 7.57 -19.63
CA GLU A 521 -8.63 6.75 -19.31
C GLU A 521 -7.80 7.39 -18.16
N ASP A 522 -6.49 7.56 -18.36
CA ASP A 522 -5.57 8.13 -17.36
C ASP A 522 -5.45 9.66 -17.42
N SER A 523 -6.26 10.33 -18.21
CA SER A 523 -6.27 11.79 -18.27
C SER A 523 -7.02 12.42 -17.08
N GLY A 524 -6.54 13.56 -16.57
CA GLY A 524 -7.21 14.35 -15.52
C GLY A 524 -8.33 15.24 -16.03
N ARG A 525 -9.00 14.92 -17.15
CA ARG A 525 -9.97 15.79 -17.85
C ARG A 525 -11.42 15.58 -17.45
N CYS A 526 -11.70 14.94 -16.31
CA CYS A 526 -13.07 14.73 -15.81
C CYS A 526 -13.92 16.01 -15.84
N TRP A 527 -13.31 17.16 -15.58
CA TRP A 527 -13.96 18.46 -15.62
C TRP A 527 -14.55 18.79 -17.00
N PHE A 528 -13.85 18.48 -18.09
CA PHE A 528 -14.37 18.76 -19.43
C PHE A 528 -15.24 17.62 -19.97
N PHE A 529 -14.96 16.37 -19.62
CA PHE A 529 -15.85 15.25 -19.93
C PHE A 529 -17.25 15.50 -19.35
N SER A 530 -17.32 15.91 -18.09
CA SER A 530 -18.59 16.27 -17.43
C SER A 530 -19.23 17.52 -18.02
N THR A 531 -18.45 18.55 -18.32
CA THR A 531 -18.95 19.76 -18.99
C THR A 531 -19.55 19.45 -20.36
N SER A 532 -18.84 18.67 -21.21
CA SER A 532 -19.34 18.27 -22.52
C SER A 532 -20.63 17.45 -22.42
N THR A 533 -20.79 16.64 -21.39
CA THR A 533 -22.03 15.89 -21.10
C THR A 533 -23.18 16.82 -20.72
N VAL A 534 -22.93 17.88 -19.95
CA VAL A 534 -23.94 18.86 -19.55
C VAL A 534 -24.36 19.72 -20.75
N LEU A 535 -23.41 20.13 -21.56
CA LEU A 535 -23.68 20.92 -22.78
C LEU A 535 -24.43 20.11 -23.85
N GLY A 536 -24.21 18.80 -23.88
CA GLY A 536 -24.77 17.87 -24.85
C GLY A 536 -24.21 18.07 -26.27
N GLY A 537 -24.52 17.09 -27.13
CA GLY A 537 -24.12 17.13 -28.54
C GLY A 537 -22.70 16.61 -28.80
N ASP A 538 -22.29 16.66 -30.06
CA ASP A 538 -21.00 16.18 -30.54
C ASP A 538 -19.93 17.26 -30.34
N ILE A 539 -19.06 17.05 -29.31
CA ILE A 539 -18.01 18.00 -28.89
C ILE A 539 -16.68 17.28 -28.77
N SER A 540 -15.69 17.72 -29.53
CA SER A 540 -14.32 17.22 -29.39
C SER A 540 -13.69 17.69 -28.07
N ARG A 541 -13.35 16.69 -27.23
CA ARG A 541 -12.68 16.93 -25.94
C ARG A 541 -11.19 17.16 -26.15
N ASN A 542 -10.61 16.49 -27.16
CA ASN A 542 -9.22 16.69 -27.56
C ASN A 542 -8.95 18.12 -28.05
N TYR A 543 -9.90 18.74 -28.78
CA TYR A 543 -9.80 20.12 -29.23
C TYR A 543 -9.69 21.11 -28.06
N ILE A 544 -10.54 20.97 -27.06
CA ILE A 544 -10.51 21.84 -25.88
C ILE A 544 -9.25 21.55 -25.04
N TYR A 545 -8.81 20.29 -24.94
CA TYR A 545 -7.59 19.94 -24.24
C TYR A 545 -6.34 20.56 -24.87
N PHE A 546 -6.27 20.64 -26.18
CA PHE A 546 -5.21 21.36 -26.91
C PHE A 546 -5.08 22.81 -26.42
N TRP A 547 -6.19 23.53 -26.42
CA TRP A 547 -6.23 24.94 -26.02
C TRP A 547 -6.01 25.11 -24.52
N ASP A 548 -6.49 24.22 -23.70
CA ASP A 548 -6.27 24.21 -22.25
C ASP A 548 -4.76 24.14 -21.91
N LEU A 549 -4.04 23.20 -22.53
CA LEU A 549 -2.61 23.08 -22.30
C LEU A 549 -1.82 24.29 -22.82
N LEU A 550 -2.23 24.89 -23.95
CA LEU A 550 -1.59 26.08 -24.48
C LEU A 550 -1.82 27.29 -23.56
N GLU A 551 -3.05 27.49 -23.06
CA GLU A 551 -3.38 28.59 -22.16
C GLU A 551 -2.71 28.46 -20.80
N LYS A 552 -2.65 27.25 -20.22
CA LYS A 552 -1.91 26.99 -19.00
C LYS A 552 -0.41 27.21 -19.16
N SER A 553 0.14 26.90 -20.34
CA SER A 553 1.54 27.20 -20.66
C SER A 553 1.79 28.70 -20.70
N ASN A 554 0.86 29.45 -21.31
CA ASN A 554 0.90 30.91 -21.34
C ASN A 554 0.77 31.50 -19.92
N LEU A 555 -0.16 31.01 -19.12
CA LEU A 555 -0.35 31.42 -17.72
C LEU A 555 0.95 31.22 -16.92
N PHE A 556 1.57 30.05 -17.02
CA PHE A 556 2.84 29.77 -16.35
C PHE A 556 3.93 30.79 -16.71
N LEU A 557 4.11 31.05 -18.01
CA LEU A 557 5.14 31.99 -18.47
C LEU A 557 4.88 33.42 -17.98
N CYS A 558 3.62 33.88 -18.02
CA CYS A 558 3.23 35.19 -17.50
C CYS A 558 3.46 35.29 -15.98
N GLU A 559 3.05 34.29 -15.22
CA GLU A 559 3.24 34.28 -13.75
C GLU A 559 4.72 34.24 -13.36
N VAL A 560 5.55 33.48 -14.09
CA VAL A 560 7.02 33.48 -13.89
C VAL A 560 7.58 34.87 -14.13
N TRP A 561 7.12 35.60 -15.17
CA TRP A 561 7.56 36.96 -15.43
C TRP A 561 7.09 37.95 -14.37
N ASN A 562 5.83 37.85 -13.95
CA ASN A 562 5.26 38.73 -12.91
C ASN A 562 6.03 38.63 -11.59
N HIS A 563 6.41 37.40 -11.21
CA HIS A 563 7.09 37.08 -9.96
C HIS A 563 8.62 36.92 -10.12
N ARG A 564 9.23 37.38 -11.24
CA ARG A 564 10.66 37.21 -11.53
C ARG A 564 11.62 37.85 -10.52
N LYS A 565 11.13 38.88 -9.79
CA LYS A 565 11.94 39.59 -8.77
C LYS A 565 11.93 38.86 -7.42
N GLU A 566 11.00 37.97 -7.20
CA GLU A 566 10.96 37.14 -6.02
C GLU A 566 12.00 36.03 -6.10
N ALA A 567 12.51 35.56 -4.96
CA ALA A 567 13.42 34.43 -4.93
C ALA A 567 12.79 33.18 -5.59
N LEU A 568 13.62 32.36 -6.24
CA LEU A 568 13.12 31.16 -6.92
C LEU A 568 12.51 30.13 -5.96
N ASP A 569 12.99 30.12 -4.72
CA ASP A 569 12.51 29.31 -3.60
C ASP A 569 11.37 29.98 -2.79
N SER A 570 10.84 31.14 -3.26
CA SER A 570 9.61 31.66 -2.68
C SER A 570 8.48 30.63 -2.85
N ARG A 571 7.57 30.57 -1.88
CA ARG A 571 6.45 29.62 -1.89
C ARG A 571 5.65 29.65 -3.21
N PHE A 572 5.50 30.83 -3.81
CA PHE A 572 4.79 30.98 -5.06
C PHE A 572 5.60 30.40 -6.24
N ASN A 573 6.88 30.82 -6.38
CA ASN A 573 7.75 30.32 -7.46
C ASN A 573 7.96 28.81 -7.34
N GLU A 574 8.21 28.30 -6.14
CA GLU A 574 8.31 26.85 -5.91
C GLU A 574 7.08 26.11 -6.42
N LYS A 575 5.88 26.58 -6.09
CA LYS A 575 4.62 25.96 -6.51
C LYS A 575 4.50 25.90 -8.05
N ILE A 576 4.67 27.03 -8.75
CA ILE A 576 4.50 27.08 -10.19
C ILE A 576 5.58 26.30 -10.94
N PHE A 577 6.86 26.33 -10.49
CA PHE A 577 7.93 25.54 -11.11
C PHE A 577 7.83 24.04 -10.81
N ARG A 578 7.27 23.62 -9.67
CA ARG A 578 6.99 22.20 -9.40
C ARG A 578 5.96 21.66 -10.38
N ARG A 579 4.91 22.42 -10.67
CA ARG A 579 3.81 21.97 -11.53
C ARG A 579 3.44 23.05 -12.57
N PRO A 580 4.28 23.27 -13.61
CA PRO A 580 4.06 24.30 -14.63
C PRO A 580 2.73 24.18 -15.38
N ILE A 581 2.29 22.93 -15.63
CA ILE A 581 0.99 22.59 -16.21
C ILE A 581 0.38 21.37 -15.53
N TRP A 582 -0.92 21.25 -15.65
CA TRP A 582 -1.73 20.11 -15.20
C TRP A 582 -2.93 19.94 -16.15
N ASP A 583 -3.53 18.75 -16.19
CA ASP A 583 -4.69 18.40 -17.03
C ASP A 583 -6.04 18.53 -16.28
N GLY A 584 -6.04 18.76 -14.97
CA GLY A 584 -7.23 19.10 -14.20
C GLY A 584 -7.71 20.51 -14.51
N GLY A 585 -8.98 20.80 -14.25
CA GLY A 585 -9.61 22.11 -14.44
C GLY A 585 -10.97 22.19 -13.76
N HIS A 586 -11.66 23.29 -14.01
CA HIS A 586 -12.97 23.61 -13.47
C HIS A 586 -13.96 23.95 -14.58
N PHE A 587 -15.24 23.98 -14.26
CA PHE A 587 -16.26 24.38 -15.24
C PHE A 587 -15.97 25.76 -15.84
N MET A 588 -15.46 26.72 -15.06
CA MET A 588 -15.11 28.06 -15.55
C MET A 588 -13.96 28.07 -16.56
N ASP A 589 -13.02 27.12 -16.44
CA ASP A 589 -11.98 26.97 -17.47
C ASP A 589 -12.61 26.50 -18.79
N ALA A 590 -13.61 25.61 -18.72
CA ALA A 590 -14.37 25.20 -19.90
C ALA A 590 -15.17 26.38 -20.50
N VAL A 591 -15.83 27.21 -19.66
CA VAL A 591 -16.54 28.44 -20.11
C VAL A 591 -15.60 29.32 -20.89
N TYR A 592 -14.45 29.66 -20.30
CA TYR A 592 -13.46 30.55 -20.95
C TYR A 592 -12.95 29.95 -22.29
N LEU A 593 -12.60 28.67 -22.31
CA LEU A 593 -12.06 28.02 -23.51
C LEU A 593 -13.12 27.92 -24.62
N VAL A 594 -14.36 27.57 -24.29
CA VAL A 594 -15.47 27.46 -25.24
C VAL A 594 -15.85 28.82 -25.80
N GLU A 595 -15.89 29.89 -25.00
CA GLU A 595 -16.14 31.25 -25.45
C GLU A 595 -15.00 31.78 -26.34
N LYS A 596 -13.74 31.52 -25.96
CA LYS A 596 -12.55 32.00 -26.68
C LYS A 596 -12.33 31.24 -27.99
N TYR A 597 -12.32 29.93 -27.95
CA TYR A 597 -11.94 29.06 -29.07
C TYR A 597 -13.15 28.41 -29.77
N GLY A 598 -14.29 28.32 -29.10
CA GLY A 598 -15.45 27.59 -29.62
C GLY A 598 -15.33 26.08 -29.41
N ILE A 599 -16.22 25.35 -30.08
CA ILE A 599 -16.24 23.89 -30.09
C ILE A 599 -16.26 23.36 -31.51
N VAL A 600 -15.75 22.14 -31.69
CA VAL A 600 -15.80 21.39 -32.95
C VAL A 600 -16.37 19.98 -32.70
N PRO A 601 -16.93 19.29 -33.70
CA PRO A 601 -17.39 17.92 -33.54
C PRO A 601 -16.21 16.99 -33.27
N GLU A 602 -16.45 15.86 -32.59
CA GLU A 602 -15.44 14.86 -32.26
C GLU A 602 -14.70 14.36 -33.52
N SER A 603 -15.41 14.22 -34.62
CA SER A 603 -14.82 13.80 -35.91
C SER A 603 -13.79 14.76 -36.49
N ALA A 604 -13.83 16.06 -36.13
CA ALA A 604 -12.90 17.09 -36.64
C ALA A 604 -11.55 17.08 -35.90
N MET A 605 -11.54 16.66 -34.64
CA MET A 605 -10.33 16.47 -33.83
C MET A 605 -10.58 15.36 -32.77
N PRO A 606 -10.48 14.07 -33.16
CA PRO A 606 -10.81 12.96 -32.29
C PRO A 606 -9.79 12.77 -31.16
N GLU A 607 -10.18 12.02 -30.15
CA GLU A 607 -9.24 11.60 -29.10
C GLU A 607 -8.06 10.83 -29.71
N THR A 608 -6.87 11.07 -29.18
CA THR A 608 -5.64 10.36 -29.54
C THR A 608 -5.19 9.51 -28.35
N GLU A 609 -4.29 8.54 -28.57
CA GLU A 609 -3.68 7.79 -27.48
C GLU A 609 -2.98 8.74 -26.47
N VAL A 610 -2.35 9.80 -26.97
CA VAL A 610 -1.68 10.80 -26.13
C VAL A 610 -2.66 11.65 -25.33
N SER A 611 -3.85 11.98 -25.89
CA SER A 611 -4.86 12.75 -25.16
C SER A 611 -5.49 11.94 -24.02
N LEU A 612 -5.63 10.63 -24.20
CA LEU A 612 -6.16 9.71 -23.18
C LEU A 612 -5.10 9.34 -22.13
N ASN A 613 -3.82 9.24 -22.54
CA ASN A 613 -2.67 8.90 -21.67
C ASN A 613 -1.59 10.01 -21.72
N PRO A 614 -1.83 11.19 -21.15
CA PRO A 614 -1.03 12.39 -21.40
C PRO A 614 0.26 12.52 -20.59
N ASP A 615 0.64 11.57 -19.77
CA ASP A 615 1.76 11.70 -18.84
C ASP A 615 3.10 12.00 -19.53
N CYS A 616 3.37 11.36 -20.67
CA CYS A 616 4.57 11.64 -21.44
C CYS A 616 4.58 13.08 -21.98
N LEU A 617 3.46 13.53 -22.58
CA LEU A 617 3.28 14.89 -23.07
C LEU A 617 3.45 15.93 -21.95
N LYS A 618 2.78 15.72 -20.80
CA LYS A 618 2.89 16.61 -19.63
C LYS A 618 4.31 16.70 -19.11
N ARG A 619 5.05 15.61 -19.09
CA ARG A 619 6.47 15.58 -18.66
C ARG A 619 7.35 16.41 -19.58
N VAL A 620 7.21 16.25 -20.89
CA VAL A 620 7.99 17.00 -21.88
C VAL A 620 7.63 18.49 -21.82
N LEU A 621 6.33 18.84 -21.77
CA LEU A 621 5.87 20.23 -21.62
C LEU A 621 6.40 20.88 -20.35
N ARG A 622 6.34 20.20 -19.21
CA ARG A 622 6.87 20.71 -17.93
C ARG A 622 8.38 20.99 -18.01
N GLN A 623 9.15 20.14 -18.67
CA GLN A 623 10.57 20.36 -18.86
C GLN A 623 10.86 21.54 -19.77
N LEU A 624 10.16 21.65 -20.90
CA LEU A 624 10.23 22.78 -21.84
C LEU A 624 9.93 24.11 -21.14
N LEU A 625 8.80 24.16 -20.43
CA LEU A 625 8.35 25.36 -19.72
C LEU A 625 9.29 25.78 -18.60
N ARG A 626 9.85 24.84 -17.83
CA ARG A 626 10.86 25.16 -16.83
C ARG A 626 12.10 25.80 -17.46
N GLY A 627 12.55 25.28 -18.60
CA GLY A 627 13.70 25.85 -19.33
C GLY A 627 13.43 27.28 -19.81
N TYR A 628 12.27 27.52 -20.41
CA TYR A 628 11.87 28.87 -20.83
C TYR A 628 11.59 29.78 -19.62
N GLY A 629 10.96 29.27 -18.56
CA GLY A 629 10.68 30.03 -17.35
C GLY A 629 11.98 30.57 -16.68
N LEU A 630 13.03 29.78 -16.60
CA LEU A 630 14.32 30.23 -16.07
C LEU A 630 14.94 31.32 -16.96
N LYS A 631 14.97 31.12 -18.28
CA LYS A 631 15.46 32.13 -19.24
C LYS A 631 14.63 33.43 -19.16
N LEU A 632 13.30 33.32 -19.02
CA LEU A 632 12.39 34.45 -19.00
C LEU A 632 12.64 35.36 -17.79
N ARG A 633 12.99 34.82 -16.64
CA ARG A 633 13.32 35.61 -15.43
C ARG A 633 14.46 36.61 -15.62
N GLU A 634 15.39 36.31 -16.51
CA GLU A 634 16.60 37.09 -16.80
C GLU A 634 16.53 37.82 -18.14
N SER A 635 15.44 37.64 -18.87
CA SER A 635 15.30 38.18 -20.26
C SER A 635 15.17 39.68 -20.30
N THR A 636 15.83 40.28 -21.28
CA THR A 636 15.65 41.69 -21.66
C THR A 636 14.52 41.87 -22.68
N GLU A 637 14.14 40.76 -23.35
CA GLU A 637 13.06 40.71 -24.35
C GLU A 637 12.00 39.67 -23.99
N PRO A 638 11.30 39.83 -22.87
CA PRO A 638 10.44 38.79 -22.32
C PRO A 638 9.28 38.39 -23.22
N GLU A 639 8.70 39.32 -23.95
CA GLU A 639 7.59 39.08 -24.86
C GLU A 639 8.02 38.23 -26.06
N ALA A 640 9.17 38.53 -26.67
CA ALA A 640 9.72 37.75 -27.78
C ALA A 640 10.01 36.31 -27.35
N LEU A 641 10.62 36.14 -26.18
CA LEU A 641 10.95 34.84 -25.62
C LEU A 641 9.69 34.03 -25.22
N ARG A 642 8.66 34.71 -24.71
CA ARG A 642 7.36 34.09 -24.40
C ARG A 642 6.69 33.57 -25.68
N GLN A 643 6.66 34.39 -26.75
CA GLN A 643 6.11 34.01 -28.05
C GLN A 643 6.89 32.85 -28.68
N GLU A 644 8.21 32.81 -28.54
CA GLU A 644 9.04 31.67 -28.97
C GLU A 644 8.66 30.39 -28.23
N ALA A 645 8.55 30.46 -26.91
CA ALA A 645 8.15 29.32 -26.06
C ALA A 645 6.76 28.80 -26.47
N LEU A 646 5.78 29.68 -26.66
CA LEU A 646 4.41 29.28 -27.05
C LEU A 646 4.37 28.66 -28.45
N LYS A 647 5.22 29.10 -29.41
CA LYS A 647 5.36 28.44 -30.71
C LYS A 647 5.88 27.02 -30.59
N GLU A 648 6.85 26.79 -29.72
CA GLU A 648 7.37 25.42 -29.48
C GLU A 648 6.34 24.54 -28.76
N VAL A 649 5.64 25.09 -27.77
CA VAL A 649 4.50 24.40 -27.12
C VAL A 649 3.44 24.02 -28.15
N TYR A 650 3.03 24.97 -29.01
CA TYR A 650 2.01 24.73 -30.06
C TYR A 650 2.42 23.56 -30.98
N LYS A 651 3.67 23.57 -31.49
CA LYS A 651 4.19 22.51 -32.36
C LYS A 651 4.21 21.14 -31.65
N LEU A 652 4.54 21.12 -30.36
CA LEU A 652 4.53 19.88 -29.57
C LEU A 652 3.11 19.36 -29.39
N LEU A 653 2.15 20.25 -29.11
CA LEU A 653 0.74 19.91 -28.98
C LEU A 653 0.18 19.42 -30.31
N GLU A 654 0.47 20.12 -31.43
CA GLU A 654 0.06 19.73 -32.78
C GLU A 654 0.56 18.33 -33.16
N GLY A 655 1.85 18.02 -32.86
CA GLY A 655 2.42 16.70 -33.11
C GLY A 655 1.88 15.59 -32.22
N SER A 656 1.29 15.91 -31.07
CA SER A 656 0.82 14.94 -30.07
C SER A 656 -0.70 14.75 -30.10
N LEU A 657 -1.45 15.81 -30.30
CA LEU A 657 -2.92 15.86 -30.19
C LEU A 657 -3.62 16.06 -31.54
N GLY A 658 -2.88 16.42 -32.59
CA GLY A 658 -3.40 16.77 -33.91
C GLY A 658 -3.52 18.28 -34.10
N THR A 659 -3.69 18.69 -35.35
CA THR A 659 -3.83 20.10 -35.75
C THR A 659 -5.25 20.59 -35.51
N PRO A 660 -5.46 21.63 -34.69
CA PRO A 660 -6.81 22.22 -34.52
C PRO A 660 -7.40 22.68 -35.86
N PRO A 661 -8.66 22.36 -36.17
CA PRO A 661 -9.29 22.76 -37.42
C PRO A 661 -9.51 24.27 -37.45
N GLU A 662 -9.31 24.88 -38.64
CA GLU A 662 -9.51 26.32 -38.87
C GLU A 662 -10.97 26.68 -39.22
N SER A 663 -11.81 25.70 -39.54
CA SER A 663 -13.22 25.89 -39.95
C SER A 663 -14.12 24.90 -39.21
N GLY A 664 -15.43 25.16 -39.26
CA GLY A 664 -16.41 24.31 -38.56
C GLY A 664 -16.53 24.62 -37.06
N ILE A 665 -15.89 25.68 -36.59
CA ILE A 665 -15.90 26.10 -35.16
C ILE A 665 -17.26 26.75 -34.85
N ARG A 666 -17.93 26.22 -33.83
CA ARG A 666 -19.20 26.77 -33.33
C ARG A 666 -18.96 27.47 -31.99
N LYS A 667 -19.45 28.69 -31.87
CA LYS A 667 -19.44 29.42 -30.58
C LYS A 667 -20.68 29.04 -29.77
N LEU A 668 -20.51 28.92 -28.47
CA LEU A 668 -21.60 28.74 -27.52
C LEU A 668 -21.58 29.89 -26.51
N ASP A 669 -22.78 30.33 -26.16
CA ASP A 669 -22.98 31.28 -25.05
C ASP A 669 -23.01 30.49 -23.74
N MET A 670 -22.04 30.74 -22.90
CA MET A 670 -21.88 30.07 -21.60
C MET A 670 -22.35 30.94 -20.42
N SER A 671 -22.89 32.15 -20.67
CA SER A 671 -23.29 33.10 -19.62
C SER A 671 -24.48 32.64 -18.77
N GLY A 672 -25.25 31.68 -19.27
CA GLY A 672 -26.47 31.18 -18.60
C GLY A 672 -26.24 30.18 -17.45
N TYR A 673 -25.01 29.99 -16.95
CA TYR A 673 -24.70 29.03 -15.89
C TYR A 673 -24.28 29.70 -14.60
N SER A 674 -24.70 29.13 -13.45
CA SER A 674 -24.40 29.59 -12.12
C SER A 674 -23.60 28.53 -11.35
N ILE A 675 -22.52 28.96 -10.68
CA ILE A 675 -21.72 28.11 -9.81
C ILE A 675 -22.22 28.26 -8.39
N LEU A 676 -22.59 27.16 -7.79
CA LEU A 676 -23.09 27.03 -6.43
C LEU A 676 -22.16 26.14 -5.62
N MET A 677 -22.01 26.45 -4.35
CA MET A 677 -21.16 25.67 -3.43
C MET A 677 -21.87 25.49 -2.10
N ASN A 678 -21.56 24.40 -1.40
CA ASN A 678 -21.92 24.21 -0.01
C ASN A 678 -20.64 24.14 0.82
N ASP A 679 -20.26 25.27 1.40
CA ASP A 679 -19.17 25.40 2.36
C ASP A 679 -19.77 25.83 3.73
N PRO A 680 -19.93 24.88 4.68
CA PRO A 680 -20.53 25.19 6.00
C PRO A 680 -19.60 26.00 6.89
N THR A 681 -18.34 26.18 6.53
CA THR A 681 -17.38 27.00 7.30
C THR A 681 -17.51 28.48 7.01
N ARG A 682 -18.35 28.85 6.01
CA ARG A 682 -18.56 30.24 5.55
C ARG A 682 -20.03 30.61 5.60
N PRO A 683 -20.35 31.90 5.78
CA PRO A 683 -21.73 32.37 5.69
C PRO A 683 -22.41 31.97 4.38
N TYR A 684 -23.63 31.41 4.48
CA TYR A 684 -24.49 31.15 3.35
C TYR A 684 -25.11 32.44 2.76
N HIS A 685 -25.66 32.35 1.56
CA HIS A 685 -26.31 33.43 0.81
C HIS A 685 -25.35 34.59 0.50
N LYS A 686 -24.06 34.26 0.28
CA LYS A 686 -23.01 35.19 -0.11
C LYS A 686 -22.27 34.74 -1.36
N MET A 687 -21.82 35.74 -2.14
CA MET A 687 -20.91 35.51 -3.23
C MET A 687 -19.46 35.52 -2.78
N TYR A 688 -18.69 34.60 -3.27
CA TYR A 688 -17.23 34.49 -3.02
C TYR A 688 -16.47 34.49 -4.35
N ARG A 689 -15.28 35.11 -4.37
CA ARG A 689 -14.30 35.06 -5.45
C ARG A 689 -13.05 34.35 -4.96
N VAL A 690 -12.53 33.44 -5.76
CA VAL A 690 -11.32 32.67 -5.43
C VAL A 690 -10.11 33.28 -6.11
N GLU A 691 -9.29 34.03 -5.39
CA GLU A 691 -8.12 34.72 -5.93
C GLU A 691 -7.11 33.72 -6.52
N GLY A 692 -6.69 33.94 -7.76
CA GLY A 692 -5.71 33.10 -8.46
C GLY A 692 -6.22 31.74 -8.89
N SER A 693 -7.53 31.55 -9.08
CA SER A 693 -8.19 30.31 -9.47
C SER A 693 -8.29 30.08 -10.99
N ARG A 694 -7.86 31.07 -11.78
CA ARG A 694 -7.97 31.05 -13.24
C ARG A 694 -7.05 30.01 -13.89
N GLY A 695 -7.54 29.34 -14.95
CA GLY A 695 -6.80 28.41 -15.80
C GLY A 695 -6.06 29.05 -16.98
N ALA A 696 -6.33 30.32 -17.27
CA ALA A 696 -5.66 31.08 -18.32
C ALA A 696 -5.32 32.49 -17.80
N TYR A 697 -4.32 33.16 -18.40
CA TYR A 697 -3.82 34.44 -17.90
C TYR A 697 -4.84 35.57 -17.93
N ASP A 698 -5.63 35.63 -18.97
CA ASP A 698 -6.68 36.66 -19.20
C ASP A 698 -8.09 36.16 -18.78
N ALA A 699 -8.21 34.95 -18.22
CA ALA A 699 -9.46 34.48 -17.65
C ALA A 699 -9.76 35.16 -16.30
N PRO A 700 -11.06 35.38 -15.98
CA PRO A 700 -11.43 35.87 -14.65
C PRO A 700 -11.22 34.79 -13.59
N ASP A 701 -10.94 35.22 -12.37
CA ASP A 701 -11.06 34.33 -11.20
C ASP A 701 -12.53 33.91 -11.06
N TRP A 702 -12.75 32.63 -10.77
CA TRP A 702 -14.11 32.13 -10.67
C TRP A 702 -14.79 32.56 -9.34
N THR A 703 -16.12 32.71 -9.43
CA THR A 703 -16.98 33.08 -8.31
C THR A 703 -18.03 32.01 -8.08
N PHE A 704 -18.55 31.97 -6.85
CA PHE A 704 -19.64 31.04 -6.48
C PHE A 704 -20.59 31.66 -5.48
N LEU A 705 -21.85 31.23 -5.50
CA LEU A 705 -22.83 31.51 -4.48
C LEU A 705 -22.83 30.37 -3.46
N ASN A 706 -22.57 30.67 -2.16
CA ASN A 706 -22.60 29.69 -1.11
C ASN A 706 -24.02 29.50 -0.55
N LEU A 707 -24.54 28.28 -0.64
CA LEU A 707 -25.91 27.93 -0.24
C LEU A 707 -25.95 26.73 0.71
N PRO A 708 -27.00 26.65 1.58
CA PRO A 708 -27.29 25.44 2.36
C PRO A 708 -27.54 24.23 1.45
N MET A 709 -27.26 23.02 1.95
CA MET A 709 -27.39 21.80 1.16
C MET A 709 -28.82 21.55 0.67
N GLU A 710 -29.82 21.82 1.49
CA GLU A 710 -31.23 21.65 1.16
C GLU A 710 -31.67 22.53 -0.04
N GLU A 711 -31.10 23.72 -0.16
CA GLU A 711 -31.35 24.59 -1.31
C GLU A 711 -30.68 24.04 -2.58
N LEU A 712 -29.46 23.49 -2.45
CA LEU A 712 -28.77 22.84 -3.58
C LEU A 712 -29.51 21.59 -4.04
N GLU A 713 -30.02 20.76 -3.11
CA GLU A 713 -30.84 19.60 -3.43
C GLU A 713 -32.10 20.02 -4.21
N ALA A 714 -32.82 21.05 -3.75
CA ALA A 714 -34.01 21.55 -4.40
C ALA A 714 -33.73 22.07 -5.83
N ILE A 715 -32.61 22.80 -6.02
CA ILE A 715 -32.16 23.28 -7.33
C ILE A 715 -31.81 22.13 -8.26
N GLY A 716 -31.11 21.11 -7.74
CA GLY A 716 -30.74 19.90 -8.50
C GLY A 716 -31.95 19.10 -8.96
N ILE A 717 -32.93 18.90 -8.09
CA ILE A 717 -34.21 18.24 -8.43
C ILE A 717 -34.95 19.04 -9.51
N LYS A 718 -35.02 20.38 -9.38
CA LYS A 718 -35.65 21.26 -10.37
C LYS A 718 -34.98 21.16 -11.73
N SER A 719 -33.64 21.12 -11.76
CA SER A 719 -32.88 20.99 -13.02
C SER A 719 -33.20 19.66 -13.71
N LEU A 720 -33.18 18.53 -12.98
CA LEU A 720 -33.50 17.23 -13.57
C LEU A 720 -34.96 17.10 -13.99
N ALA A 721 -35.89 17.72 -13.25
CA ALA A 721 -37.31 17.79 -13.62
C ALA A 721 -37.53 18.59 -14.91
N ALA A 722 -36.69 19.61 -15.19
CA ALA A 722 -36.68 20.36 -16.45
C ALA A 722 -36.00 19.60 -17.61
N GLY A 723 -35.49 18.39 -17.39
CA GLY A 723 -34.76 17.59 -18.36
C GLY A 723 -33.32 18.07 -18.57
N GLU A 724 -32.74 18.73 -17.57
CA GLU A 724 -31.41 19.32 -17.65
C GLU A 724 -30.41 18.61 -16.70
N ARG A 725 -29.33 18.07 -17.29
CA ARG A 725 -28.18 17.59 -16.52
C ARG A 725 -27.43 18.74 -15.89
N PHE A 726 -26.77 18.52 -14.78
CA PHE A 726 -25.90 19.51 -14.19
C PHE A 726 -24.53 18.94 -13.78
N TYR A 727 -23.52 19.79 -13.87
CA TYR A 727 -22.17 19.48 -13.44
C TYR A 727 -22.06 19.55 -11.91
N PHE A 728 -21.29 18.62 -11.31
CA PHE A 728 -20.92 18.75 -9.90
C PHE A 728 -19.53 18.16 -9.64
N THR A 729 -18.94 18.54 -8.49
CA THR A 729 -17.68 17.98 -8.00
C THR A 729 -17.84 17.41 -6.60
N ALA A 730 -17.15 16.30 -6.35
CA ALA A 730 -17.22 15.61 -5.08
C ALA A 730 -15.86 14.95 -4.74
N ASP A 731 -15.71 14.55 -3.47
CA ASP A 731 -14.66 13.64 -3.06
C ASP A 731 -15.08 12.19 -3.32
N THR A 732 -14.77 11.69 -4.50
CA THR A 732 -15.13 10.33 -4.92
C THR A 732 -14.21 9.25 -4.40
N ASP A 733 -13.16 9.60 -3.65
CA ASP A 733 -12.27 8.63 -3.01
C ASP A 733 -12.78 8.23 -1.63
N ALA A 734 -13.70 9.01 -1.06
CA ALA A 734 -14.28 8.78 0.26
C ALA A 734 -15.57 7.92 0.16
N TYR A 735 -15.67 6.89 0.99
CA TYR A 735 -16.86 6.04 1.15
C TYR A 735 -17.47 5.58 -0.18
N SER A 736 -16.67 4.91 -1.00
CA SER A 736 -17.07 4.51 -2.34
C SER A 736 -16.71 3.06 -2.67
N ASP A 737 -17.61 2.35 -3.35
CA ASP A 737 -17.34 1.11 -4.08
C ASP A 737 -17.25 1.46 -5.57
N LYS A 738 -16.08 1.90 -6.01
CA LYS A 738 -15.85 2.39 -7.39
C LYS A 738 -16.17 1.34 -8.46
N PRO A 739 -15.77 0.06 -8.35
CA PRO A 739 -16.16 -0.98 -9.30
C PRO A 739 -17.68 -1.19 -9.37
N ALA A 740 -18.36 -1.17 -8.24
CA ALA A 740 -19.83 -1.26 -8.19
C ALA A 740 -20.53 0.04 -8.60
N GLY A 741 -19.81 1.17 -8.65
CA GLY A 741 -20.36 2.50 -8.92
C GLY A 741 -21.22 3.03 -7.78
N VAL A 742 -20.96 2.63 -6.52
CA VAL A 742 -21.75 3.01 -5.34
C VAL A 742 -20.96 3.96 -4.46
N TYR A 743 -21.63 5.00 -4.00
CA TYR A 743 -21.12 6.03 -3.10
C TYR A 743 -22.11 6.15 -1.93
N SER A 744 -21.68 5.66 -0.76
CA SER A 744 -22.54 5.54 0.42
C SER A 744 -21.73 5.55 1.70
N LEU A 745 -22.19 6.24 2.74
CA LEU A 745 -21.56 6.19 4.07
C LEU A 745 -21.61 4.78 4.67
N ASP A 746 -22.53 3.94 4.19
CA ASP A 746 -22.63 2.51 4.56
C ASP A 746 -21.54 1.62 3.92
N THR A 747 -20.68 2.18 3.03
CA THR A 747 -19.61 1.41 2.39
C THR A 747 -18.55 0.93 3.38
N TYR A 748 -18.33 1.70 4.46
CA TYR A 748 -17.38 1.35 5.51
C TYR A 748 -18.02 1.51 6.89
N ASP A 749 -17.73 0.62 7.82
CA ASP A 749 -18.16 0.70 9.23
C ASP A 749 -17.21 1.60 10.04
N ILE A 750 -17.03 2.83 9.55
CA ILE A 750 -16.23 3.88 10.19
C ILE A 750 -17.10 5.12 10.35
N PRO A 751 -17.13 5.79 11.51
CA PRO A 751 -17.84 7.06 11.66
C PRO A 751 -17.34 8.09 10.65
N SER A 752 -18.23 8.61 9.81
CA SER A 752 -17.92 9.74 8.93
C SER A 752 -17.78 11.03 9.75
N LEU A 753 -16.86 11.89 9.32
CA LEU A 753 -16.82 13.28 9.80
C LEU A 753 -17.99 14.04 9.18
N THR A 754 -18.51 15.01 9.89
CA THR A 754 -19.43 16.00 9.30
C THR A 754 -18.71 16.79 8.22
N LYS A 755 -19.45 17.34 7.27
CA LYS A 755 -18.88 18.17 6.20
C LYS A 755 -18.09 19.36 6.77
N GLU A 756 -18.56 20.00 7.85
CA GLU A 756 -17.84 21.09 8.50
C GLU A 756 -16.49 20.61 9.09
N GLU A 757 -16.46 19.45 9.71
CA GLU A 757 -15.22 18.85 10.25
C GLU A 757 -14.26 18.47 9.13
N LEU A 758 -14.76 17.93 8.00
CA LEU A 758 -13.95 17.62 6.81
C LEU A 758 -13.27 18.89 6.26
N PHE A 759 -14.02 19.98 6.15
CA PHE A 759 -13.46 21.27 5.69
C PHE A 759 -12.43 21.82 6.67
N ARG A 760 -12.71 21.82 7.99
CA ARG A 760 -11.80 22.34 9.03
C ARG A 760 -10.54 21.50 9.21
N SER A 761 -10.63 20.20 8.93
CA SER A 761 -9.49 19.26 9.05
C SER A 761 -8.72 19.07 7.75
N TYR A 762 -9.09 19.74 6.66
CA TYR A 762 -8.57 19.49 5.30
C TYR A 762 -8.73 18.02 4.87
N GLY A 763 -9.74 17.34 5.41
CA GLY A 763 -10.03 15.92 5.17
C GLY A 763 -10.80 15.63 3.90
N ALA A 764 -11.25 16.66 3.18
CA ALA A 764 -12.02 16.48 1.95
C ALA A 764 -11.36 17.21 0.78
N VAL A 765 -11.37 16.56 -0.38
CA VAL A 765 -10.79 17.09 -1.62
C VAL A 765 -11.85 17.06 -2.73
N SER A 766 -12.07 18.18 -3.42
CA SER A 766 -12.88 18.21 -4.64
C SER A 766 -12.13 17.53 -5.79
N ALA A 767 -12.06 16.18 -5.74
CA ALA A 767 -11.14 15.37 -6.54
C ALA A 767 -11.68 15.05 -7.94
N HIS A 768 -13.00 14.94 -8.12
CA HIS A 768 -13.59 14.45 -9.37
C HIS A 768 -14.85 15.20 -9.77
N ALA A 769 -15.04 15.38 -11.06
CA ALA A 769 -16.23 16.00 -11.66
C ALA A 769 -17.08 14.94 -12.38
N MET A 770 -18.39 15.04 -12.22
CA MET A 770 -19.38 14.18 -12.88
C MET A 770 -20.58 15.00 -13.38
N ALA A 771 -21.38 14.40 -14.27
CA ALA A 771 -22.62 14.99 -14.75
C ALA A 771 -23.82 14.29 -14.10
N MET A 772 -24.58 15.01 -13.27
CA MET A 772 -25.78 14.47 -12.65
C MET A 772 -26.86 14.26 -13.71
N CYS A 773 -27.45 13.06 -13.73
CA CYS A 773 -28.43 12.66 -14.73
C CYS A 773 -29.71 12.02 -14.14
N GLY A 774 -29.76 11.76 -12.84
CA GLY A 774 -30.95 11.17 -12.24
C GLY A 774 -31.08 11.39 -10.73
N VAL A 775 -32.33 11.35 -10.25
CA VAL A 775 -32.67 11.41 -8.81
C VAL A 775 -33.90 10.60 -8.51
N LYS A 776 -33.88 9.91 -7.39
CA LYS A 776 -35.06 9.34 -6.73
C LYS A 776 -35.51 10.27 -5.63
N VAL A 777 -36.77 10.70 -5.66
CA VAL A 777 -37.37 11.63 -4.69
C VAL A 777 -38.48 10.92 -3.95
N ALA A 778 -38.51 11.01 -2.63
CA ALA A 778 -39.56 10.49 -1.77
C ALA A 778 -40.87 11.31 -1.90
N ASP A 779 -41.96 10.80 -1.35
CA ASP A 779 -43.27 11.46 -1.40
C ASP A 779 -43.31 12.84 -0.70
N ASP A 780 -42.41 13.07 0.25
CA ASP A 780 -42.25 14.35 0.95
C ASP A 780 -41.37 15.38 0.22
N GLY A 781 -40.86 15.02 -0.98
CA GLY A 781 -39.96 15.87 -1.79
C GLY A 781 -38.50 15.73 -1.46
N THR A 782 -38.09 14.85 -0.53
CA THR A 782 -36.71 14.63 -0.13
C THR A 782 -35.97 13.74 -1.15
N PRO A 783 -34.77 14.07 -1.61
CA PRO A 783 -34.00 13.16 -2.46
C PRO A 783 -33.48 11.98 -1.64
N GLU A 784 -33.74 10.75 -2.10
CA GLU A 784 -33.23 9.52 -1.49
C GLU A 784 -31.91 9.07 -2.14
N ARG A 785 -31.80 9.28 -3.46
CA ARG A 785 -30.67 8.76 -4.24
C ARG A 785 -30.41 9.66 -5.46
N TRP A 786 -29.14 9.86 -5.76
CA TRP A 786 -28.65 10.57 -6.93
C TRP A 786 -27.93 9.63 -7.88
N VAL A 787 -28.03 9.87 -9.19
CA VAL A 787 -27.35 9.08 -10.24
C VAL A 787 -26.62 10.03 -11.19
N ALA A 788 -25.32 9.81 -11.34
CA ALA A 788 -24.47 10.60 -12.21
C ALA A 788 -23.84 9.75 -13.32
N GLN A 789 -23.61 10.36 -14.46
CA GLN A 789 -22.77 9.81 -15.51
C GLN A 789 -21.29 10.08 -15.14
N ASN A 790 -20.51 9.00 -15.03
CA ASN A 790 -19.07 9.04 -14.78
C ASN A 790 -18.29 9.03 -16.11
N SER A 791 -16.98 9.27 -16.05
CA SER A 791 -16.07 9.34 -17.20
C SER A 791 -14.95 8.29 -17.17
N PHE A 792 -15.17 7.15 -16.51
CA PHE A 792 -14.21 6.04 -16.41
C PHE A 792 -14.68 4.76 -17.12
N GLY A 793 -15.46 4.87 -18.17
CA GLY A 793 -15.96 3.74 -18.93
C GLY A 793 -16.80 2.80 -18.07
N LEU A 794 -16.72 1.51 -18.35
CA LEU A 794 -17.36 0.45 -17.55
C LEU A 794 -16.52 0.00 -16.34
N LYS A 795 -15.37 0.63 -16.11
CA LYS A 795 -14.46 0.30 -15.00
C LYS A 795 -15.01 0.73 -13.64
N ARG A 796 -15.96 1.68 -13.63
CA ARG A 796 -16.54 2.27 -12.41
C ARG A 796 -18.05 2.40 -12.54
N GLY A 797 -18.75 1.33 -12.16
CA GLY A 797 -20.21 1.26 -12.15
C GLY A 797 -20.82 0.68 -13.42
N PRO A 798 -22.02 0.07 -13.29
CA PRO A 798 -22.76 -0.45 -14.45
C PRO A 798 -23.15 0.69 -15.37
N ASP A 799 -22.99 0.47 -16.67
CA ASP A 799 -23.29 1.46 -17.73
C ASP A 799 -22.55 2.81 -17.57
N GLY A 800 -21.43 2.84 -16.84
CA GLY A 800 -20.69 4.07 -16.54
C GLY A 800 -21.43 5.03 -15.59
N LEU A 801 -22.33 4.50 -14.76
CA LEU A 801 -23.13 5.28 -13.82
C LEU A 801 -22.58 5.15 -12.39
N ALA A 802 -22.66 6.28 -11.67
CA ALA A 802 -22.35 6.42 -10.26
C ALA A 802 -23.65 6.66 -9.48
N VAL A 803 -23.92 5.84 -8.46
CA VAL A 803 -25.11 5.93 -7.62
C VAL A 803 -24.68 6.38 -6.22
N MET A 804 -25.27 7.47 -5.76
CA MET A 804 -24.97 8.12 -4.49
C MET A 804 -26.22 8.14 -3.60
N ASP A 805 -26.08 7.70 -2.34
CA ASP A 805 -27.15 7.97 -1.35
C ASP A 805 -27.14 9.45 -0.92
N ARG A 806 -28.22 9.88 -0.26
CA ARG A 806 -28.37 11.26 0.17
C ARG A 806 -27.33 11.68 1.19
N GLU A 807 -26.98 10.82 2.15
CA GLU A 807 -26.04 11.15 3.23
C GLU A 807 -24.63 11.34 2.68
N TRP A 808 -24.21 10.49 1.75
CA TRP A 808 -22.94 10.67 1.05
C TRP A 808 -22.95 11.95 0.21
N TRP A 809 -24.02 12.21 -0.53
CA TRP A 809 -24.16 13.42 -1.34
C TRP A 809 -24.03 14.67 -0.46
N GLN A 810 -24.72 14.73 0.68
CA GLN A 810 -24.67 15.87 1.59
C GLN A 810 -23.26 16.07 2.18
N THR A 811 -22.52 15.00 2.41
CA THR A 811 -21.19 15.05 3.04
C THR A 811 -20.09 15.39 2.05
N TYR A 812 -20.08 14.77 0.86
CA TYR A 812 -18.94 14.77 -0.05
C TYR A 812 -19.14 15.55 -1.36
N MET A 813 -20.34 16.05 -1.67
CA MET A 813 -20.56 16.97 -2.79
C MET A 813 -20.20 18.40 -2.35
N PHE A 814 -19.38 19.08 -3.13
CA PHE A 814 -18.89 20.43 -2.78
C PHE A 814 -19.49 21.52 -3.66
N ARG A 815 -19.53 21.30 -4.96
CA ARG A 815 -19.84 22.31 -5.96
C ARG A 815 -20.76 21.74 -7.01
N MET A 816 -21.75 22.51 -7.43
CA MET A 816 -22.59 22.21 -8.57
C MET A 816 -22.70 23.42 -9.51
N VAL A 817 -22.92 23.14 -10.77
CA VAL A 817 -23.15 24.16 -11.80
C VAL A 817 -24.44 23.82 -12.52
N VAL A 818 -25.37 24.74 -12.48
CA VAL A 818 -26.71 24.64 -13.06
C VAL A 818 -27.01 25.81 -13.98
N LYS A 819 -28.03 25.71 -14.83
CA LYS A 819 -28.52 26.89 -15.52
C LYS A 819 -29.12 27.90 -14.54
N THR A 820 -28.83 29.16 -14.73
CA THR A 820 -29.28 30.28 -13.86
C THR A 820 -30.80 30.35 -13.74
N GLU A 821 -31.56 29.94 -14.76
CA GLU A 821 -33.02 29.87 -14.74
C GLU A 821 -33.62 28.88 -13.72
N ASN A 822 -32.81 27.94 -13.27
CA ASN A 822 -33.21 26.99 -12.22
C ASN A 822 -33.14 27.56 -10.79
N LEU A 823 -32.43 28.66 -10.59
CA LEU A 823 -32.41 29.40 -9.34
C LEU A 823 -33.75 30.16 -9.13
N THR A 824 -34.08 30.42 -7.86
CA THR A 824 -35.17 31.31 -7.48
C THR A 824 -34.81 32.75 -7.81
N PRO A 825 -35.79 33.66 -8.00
CA PRO A 825 -35.51 35.10 -8.26
C PRO A 825 -34.62 35.72 -7.16
N GLN A 826 -34.79 35.29 -5.91
CA GLN A 826 -33.96 35.77 -4.80
C GLN A 826 -32.50 35.32 -4.95
N GLN A 827 -32.27 34.04 -5.30
CA GLN A 827 -30.93 33.51 -5.53
C GLN A 827 -30.26 34.12 -6.76
N GLN A 828 -31.03 34.43 -7.83
CA GLN A 828 -30.51 35.15 -9.00
C GLN A 828 -30.03 36.56 -8.60
N THR A 829 -30.80 37.28 -7.78
CA THR A 829 -30.39 38.59 -7.26
C THR A 829 -29.15 38.51 -6.38
N MET A 830 -28.96 37.43 -5.65
CA MET A 830 -27.76 37.21 -4.80
C MET A 830 -26.47 37.09 -5.64
N GLN A 831 -26.54 36.64 -6.89
CA GLN A 831 -25.37 36.57 -7.77
C GLN A 831 -24.85 37.94 -8.22
N GLU A 832 -25.66 39.01 -8.09
CA GLU A 832 -25.27 40.37 -8.38
C GLU A 832 -24.52 41.03 -7.22
N LEU A 833 -24.42 40.34 -6.04
CA LEU A 833 -23.71 40.84 -4.89
C LEU A 833 -22.21 40.92 -5.19
N THR A 834 -21.54 41.92 -4.59
CA THR A 834 -20.07 42.00 -4.67
C THR A 834 -19.45 40.81 -3.98
N PRO A 835 -18.65 39.98 -4.69
CA PRO A 835 -18.03 38.82 -4.08
C PRO A 835 -16.99 39.14 -3.00
N GLU A 836 -17.04 38.45 -1.90
CA GLU A 836 -15.96 38.43 -0.92
C GLU A 836 -14.77 37.63 -1.48
N THR A 837 -13.58 38.24 -1.50
CA THR A 837 -12.38 37.55 -2.02
C THR A 837 -11.79 36.61 -0.97
N ILE A 838 -11.57 35.39 -1.36
CA ILE A 838 -10.91 34.35 -0.55
C ILE A 838 -9.65 33.85 -1.26
N PRO A 839 -8.57 33.59 -0.56
CA PRO A 839 -7.34 33.11 -1.18
C PRO A 839 -7.50 31.69 -1.72
N TYR A 840 -6.81 31.36 -2.81
CA TYR A 840 -6.83 30.06 -3.49
C TYR A 840 -6.56 28.87 -2.56
N TRP A 841 -5.64 29.02 -1.60
CA TRP A 841 -5.31 27.95 -0.63
C TRP A 841 -6.39 27.73 0.44
N ASN A 842 -7.43 28.50 0.49
CA ASN A 842 -8.59 28.27 1.34
C ASN A 842 -9.68 27.39 0.68
N LEU A 843 -9.40 26.91 -0.51
CA LEU A 843 -10.23 25.96 -1.23
C LEU A 843 -9.39 24.70 -1.53
N TYR A 844 -9.40 23.76 -0.59
CA TYR A 844 -8.92 22.38 -0.73
C TYR A 844 -7.68 22.15 -1.61
#